data_6c538d672857e2e4f45bcd1e791a478a
#
_entry.id   6c538d672857e2e4f45bcd1e791a478a
#
_cell.length_a   1.000
_cell.length_b   1.000
_cell.length_c   1.000
_cell.angle_alpha   90.00
_cell.angle_beta   90.00
_cell.angle_gamma   90.00
#
_symmetry.space_group_name_H-M   'P 1'
#
loop_
_entity.id
_entity.type
_entity.pdbx_description
1 polymer ?
#
loop_
_entity_poly.entity_id
_entity_poly.type
_entity_poly.pdbx_seq_one_letter_code
_entity_poly.pdbx_strand_id
1 'polypeptide(L)'
;MKEFGYIALMNNYKVIQNRLFILFAFVLGVLHSQVNPKDIEIIRDNYGVPHIYGKTDVDTAYGLAWAHAEDNFYTIQKAYLAGNGILSRWNGKKGIGADFVAQFIQSAETVDRLYHTLSDEFKAVLSGYAAGLNSYAKHHSDEVLIPSFFPVNPKKILIYSQLQLFASNQGDKLVEAIYNNRVDQYENPIQDDVHGSNLIALSSRKTKINESFLTINTHQPLEGPTSWYEAHLVSEEGTNIIGATFPGAPCILTGANEYLGWTHTVNYPDKVDVYQLEMKNKTTYVVDGEEHHLVKKKAKMFVRLLGIRFPIFKTFYQSIYGPTLKNKSGFFSIRTPSTTNINALEQWWRMNKARSFTDFYSYLEWNAIPGYNIGYADKYDTIFYISNGKIPRRDPNYNWQKTLPGNTKKTLWNSYYTTQELPQIIAPQSGYVYNANHSPFYSTDPSENPNPDDYSKAMNYETYNNNRSTRLYNLLSEKDSLSYNDFKQIKYDHTLPTPLNYNFVDFNALYEMNPHDYPDVADLLGEIHDWDRVASADSFGAGAFAVLYYTLRKYYPRLGPSKTFNSLLIYTCLKDAKKHMLKHFGTTRIQLGDFQKLVRGNKELPIFGLPDVVTAMRGSQYKNGKIKIEHGESYIALIRFGKTKTTYESIISFGSSSHPESPHFDDQMEMFQNFQLKNIPFDRNEVLKYTNKIYHPK
;
A
#
# COMPACT_ATOMS: atom_id res chain seq x y z
N MET A 1 21.71 -71.59 25.54
CA MET A 1 22.57 -70.41 25.40
C MET A 1 22.82 -69.94 23.94
N LYS A 2 22.46 -70.68 22.89
CA LYS A 2 22.64 -70.28 21.49
C LYS A 2 21.46 -69.47 20.93
N GLU A 3 20.25 -69.54 21.45
CA GLU A 3 19.08 -68.77 20.95
C GLU A 3 19.02 -67.32 21.46
N PHE A 4 19.58 -67.03 22.62
CA PHE A 4 19.65 -65.67 23.15
C PHE A 4 20.62 -64.72 22.38
N GLY A 5 21.63 -65.30 21.74
CA GLY A 5 22.57 -64.50 20.91
C GLY A 5 22.00 -64.04 19.58
N TYR A 6 21.08 -64.81 18.98
CA TYR A 6 20.47 -64.49 17.69
C TYR A 6 19.43 -63.37 17.78
N ILE A 7 18.67 -63.36 18.88
CA ILE A 7 17.66 -62.29 19.12
C ILE A 7 18.33 -60.97 19.44
N ALA A 8 19.45 -60.93 20.14
CA ALA A 8 20.21 -59.67 20.41
C ALA A 8 20.89 -59.15 19.17
N LEU A 9 21.35 -59.97 18.23
CA LEU A 9 21.91 -59.53 16.95
C LEU A 9 20.83 -58.97 16.00
N MET A 10 19.66 -59.61 15.93
CA MET A 10 18.53 -59.10 15.11
C MET A 10 17.97 -57.81 15.63
N ASN A 11 17.90 -57.58 16.94
CA ASN A 11 17.47 -56.31 17.52
C ASN A 11 18.50 -55.17 17.27
N ASN A 12 19.78 -55.46 17.35
CA ASN A 12 20.82 -54.47 16.99
C ASN A 12 20.82 -54.14 15.50
N TYR A 13 20.52 -55.09 14.61
CA TYR A 13 20.42 -54.85 13.17
C TYR A 13 19.21 -53.97 12.83
N LYS A 14 18.05 -54.17 13.47
CA LYS A 14 16.87 -53.30 13.32
C LYS A 14 17.08 -51.88 13.85
N VAL A 15 17.82 -51.76 14.97
CA VAL A 15 18.14 -50.44 15.54
C VAL A 15 19.12 -49.68 14.64
N ILE A 16 20.10 -50.39 14.04
CA ILE A 16 21.04 -49.77 13.08
C ILE A 16 20.34 -49.40 11.77
N GLN A 17 19.46 -50.27 11.23
CA GLN A 17 18.67 -49.94 10.05
C GLN A 17 17.73 -48.74 10.29
N ASN A 18 17.04 -48.68 11.43
CA ASN A 18 16.20 -47.54 11.78
C ASN A 18 17.01 -46.26 11.98
N ARG A 19 18.19 -46.32 12.57
CA ARG A 19 19.09 -45.14 12.69
C ARG A 19 19.65 -44.68 11.35
N LEU A 20 20.00 -45.64 10.46
CA LEU A 20 20.41 -45.32 9.09
C LEU A 20 19.25 -44.76 8.25
N PHE A 21 18.03 -45.29 8.43
CA PHE A 21 16.84 -44.76 7.75
C PHE A 21 16.46 -43.37 8.26
N ILE A 22 16.57 -43.11 9.56
CA ILE A 22 16.38 -41.79 10.17
C ILE A 22 17.50 -40.84 9.74
N LEU A 23 18.74 -41.28 9.66
CA LEU A 23 19.86 -40.49 9.15
C LEU A 23 19.69 -40.17 7.65
N PHE A 24 19.23 -41.15 6.85
CA PHE A 24 18.98 -40.98 5.43
C PHE A 24 17.73 -40.11 5.17
N ALA A 25 16.68 -40.26 5.98
CA ALA A 25 15.51 -39.35 5.96
C ALA A 25 15.87 -37.94 6.44
N PHE A 26 16.79 -37.82 7.41
CA PHE A 26 17.30 -36.48 7.85
C PHE A 26 18.22 -35.87 6.81
N VAL A 27 19.01 -36.64 6.07
CA VAL A 27 19.86 -36.18 4.96
C VAL A 27 19.00 -35.83 3.73
N LEU A 28 17.91 -36.55 3.46
CA LEU A 28 16.93 -36.23 2.42
C LEU A 28 16.03 -35.02 2.80
N GLY A 29 15.78 -34.80 4.11
CA GLY A 29 15.03 -33.65 4.60
C GLY A 29 15.85 -32.34 4.66
N VAL A 30 17.17 -32.37 4.43
CA VAL A 30 18.08 -31.21 4.44
C VAL A 30 18.53 -30.82 3.02
N LEU A 31 18.14 -31.60 2.00
CA LEU A 31 18.24 -31.13 0.61
C LEU A 31 17.08 -30.11 0.31
N HIS A 32 17.04 -29.03 1.04
CA HIS A 32 16.58 -27.78 0.43
C HIS A 32 17.56 -27.54 -0.72
N SER A 33 17.11 -27.71 -1.96
CA SER A 33 17.94 -27.46 -3.12
C SER A 33 18.50 -26.05 -2.99
N GLN A 34 19.79 -25.97 -2.77
CA GLN A 34 20.47 -24.67 -2.72
C GLN A 34 20.21 -24.02 -4.06
N VAL A 35 19.56 -22.85 -4.06
CA VAL A 35 19.28 -22.09 -5.29
C VAL A 35 20.58 -21.98 -6.08
N ASN A 36 20.56 -22.41 -7.33
CA ASN A 36 21.68 -22.22 -8.24
C ASN A 36 21.42 -20.97 -9.08
N PRO A 37 22.13 -19.85 -8.86
CA PRO A 37 21.89 -18.63 -9.61
C PRO A 37 22.00 -18.78 -11.13
N LYS A 38 22.74 -19.77 -11.63
CA LYS A 38 22.86 -20.06 -13.07
C LYS A 38 21.58 -20.62 -13.70
N ASP A 39 20.66 -21.15 -12.90
CA ASP A 39 19.37 -21.63 -13.37
C ASP A 39 18.31 -20.51 -13.40
N ILE A 40 18.68 -19.28 -12.99
CA ILE A 40 17.81 -18.11 -13.00
C ILE A 40 18.26 -17.17 -14.12
N GLU A 41 17.36 -16.86 -15.04
CA GLU A 41 17.62 -15.87 -16.10
C GLU A 41 16.89 -14.57 -15.79
N ILE A 42 17.57 -13.44 -15.84
CA ILE A 42 16.99 -12.11 -15.74
C ILE A 42 17.16 -11.41 -17.07
N ILE A 43 16.05 -11.04 -17.67
CA ILE A 43 15.99 -10.26 -18.90
C ILE A 43 15.52 -8.84 -18.52
N ARG A 44 16.34 -7.84 -18.83
CA ARG A 44 15.91 -6.43 -18.72
C ARG A 44 15.41 -5.96 -20.06
N ASP A 45 14.20 -5.43 -20.10
CA ASP A 45 13.65 -4.80 -21.29
C ASP A 45 14.21 -3.38 -21.52
N ASN A 46 13.74 -2.70 -22.57
CA ASN A 46 14.19 -1.36 -22.93
C ASN A 46 13.85 -0.29 -21.88
N TYR A 47 12.99 -0.60 -20.91
CA TYR A 47 12.60 0.28 -19.79
C TYR A 47 13.20 -0.16 -18.45
N GLY A 48 14.10 -1.17 -18.49
CA GLY A 48 14.73 -1.73 -17.32
C GLY A 48 13.84 -2.65 -16.48
N VAL A 49 12.62 -2.97 -16.92
CA VAL A 49 11.75 -3.91 -16.20
C VAL A 49 12.39 -5.30 -16.20
N PRO A 50 12.55 -5.96 -15.04
CA PRO A 50 13.10 -7.30 -14.98
C PRO A 50 12.03 -8.34 -15.30
N HIS A 51 12.31 -9.20 -16.27
CA HIS A 51 11.60 -10.43 -16.52
C HIS A 51 12.47 -11.58 -15.98
N ILE A 52 11.98 -12.27 -14.96
CA ILE A 52 12.73 -13.23 -14.16
C ILE A 52 12.19 -14.64 -14.43
N TYR A 53 13.05 -15.48 -14.99
CA TYR A 53 12.73 -16.87 -15.33
C TYR A 53 13.50 -17.80 -14.39
N GLY A 54 12.78 -18.69 -13.71
CA GLY A 54 13.34 -19.71 -12.84
C GLY A 54 12.64 -21.04 -13.02
N LYS A 55 13.25 -22.15 -12.57
CA LYS A 55 12.60 -23.46 -12.55
C LYS A 55 11.52 -23.52 -11.49
N THR A 56 11.76 -22.88 -10.35
CA THR A 56 10.86 -22.90 -9.19
C THR A 56 10.46 -21.47 -8.80
N ASP A 57 9.42 -21.37 -7.97
CA ASP A 57 9.03 -20.08 -7.36
C ASP A 57 10.14 -19.57 -6.41
N VAL A 58 10.92 -20.46 -5.84
CA VAL A 58 12.09 -20.13 -5.02
C VAL A 58 13.16 -19.42 -5.86
N ASP A 59 13.40 -19.90 -7.08
CA ASP A 59 14.35 -19.31 -8.03
C ASP A 59 13.86 -17.91 -8.47
N THR A 60 12.56 -17.78 -8.78
CA THR A 60 12.01 -16.47 -9.17
C THR A 60 12.07 -15.47 -8.02
N ALA A 61 11.86 -15.89 -6.78
CA ALA A 61 11.99 -15.05 -5.59
C ALA A 61 13.45 -14.61 -5.36
N TYR A 62 14.42 -15.49 -5.58
CA TYR A 62 15.84 -15.12 -5.57
C TYR A 62 16.16 -14.08 -6.64
N GLY A 63 15.73 -14.32 -7.88
CA GLY A 63 15.92 -13.40 -9.00
C GLY A 63 15.27 -12.04 -8.77
N LEU A 64 14.05 -12.02 -8.20
CA LEU A 64 13.37 -10.78 -7.83
C LEU A 64 14.16 -10.00 -6.77
N ALA A 65 14.66 -10.67 -5.74
CA ALA A 65 15.46 -10.03 -4.69
C ALA A 65 16.74 -9.42 -5.26
N TRP A 66 17.43 -10.16 -6.16
CA TRP A 66 18.62 -9.68 -6.84
C TRP A 66 18.34 -8.46 -7.72
N ALA A 67 17.39 -8.58 -8.66
CA ALA A 67 17.04 -7.51 -9.61
C ALA A 67 16.53 -6.25 -8.91
N HIS A 68 15.69 -6.43 -7.87
CA HIS A 68 15.20 -5.30 -7.08
C HIS A 68 16.32 -4.63 -6.27
N ALA A 69 17.29 -5.39 -5.79
CA ALA A 69 18.47 -4.82 -5.11
C ALA A 69 19.36 -4.07 -6.10
N GLU A 70 19.58 -4.56 -7.32
CA GLU A 70 20.29 -3.81 -8.36
C GLU A 70 19.69 -2.42 -8.60
N ASP A 71 18.36 -2.28 -8.48
CA ASP A 71 17.66 -1.02 -8.76
C ASP A 71 17.42 -0.16 -7.52
N ASN A 72 17.28 -0.77 -6.32
CA ASN A 72 16.78 -0.03 -5.16
C ASN A 72 17.23 -0.61 -3.79
N PHE A 73 18.46 -1.10 -3.69
CA PHE A 73 18.97 -1.74 -2.48
C PHE A 73 18.92 -0.83 -1.24
N TYR A 74 19.21 0.45 -1.45
CA TYR A 74 19.14 1.44 -0.38
C TYR A 74 17.76 1.51 0.29
N THR A 75 16.68 1.56 -0.51
CA THR A 75 15.31 1.62 0.03
C THR A 75 14.91 0.30 0.69
N ILE A 76 15.25 -0.86 0.09
CA ILE A 76 14.99 -2.17 0.68
C ILE A 76 15.63 -2.28 2.07
N GLN A 77 16.91 -1.88 2.21
CA GLN A 77 17.58 -1.90 3.50
C GLN A 77 16.90 -0.99 4.53
N LYS A 78 16.55 0.25 4.16
CA LYS A 78 15.84 1.17 5.06
C LYS A 78 14.51 0.62 5.52
N ALA A 79 13.74 0.03 4.61
CA ALA A 79 12.47 -0.62 4.89
C ALA A 79 12.63 -1.75 5.91
N TYR A 80 13.61 -2.62 5.69
CA TYR A 80 13.89 -3.73 6.59
C TYR A 80 14.44 -3.28 7.95
N LEU A 81 15.32 -2.29 7.97
CA LEU A 81 15.83 -1.72 9.23
C LEU A 81 14.70 -1.09 10.06
N ALA A 82 13.76 -0.40 9.40
CA ALA A 82 12.58 0.17 10.07
C ALA A 82 11.67 -0.93 10.64
N GLY A 83 11.30 -1.92 9.83
CA GLY A 83 10.47 -3.04 10.26
C GLY A 83 11.06 -3.83 11.41
N ASN A 84 12.38 -4.04 11.38
CA ASN A 84 13.10 -4.74 12.44
C ASN A 84 13.51 -3.84 13.64
N GLY A 85 13.02 -2.59 13.67
CA GLY A 85 13.16 -1.68 14.81
C GLY A 85 14.59 -1.21 15.08
N ILE A 86 15.41 -1.08 14.05
CA ILE A 86 16.84 -0.70 14.16
C ILE A 86 17.28 0.38 13.17
N LEU A 87 16.35 1.05 12.49
CA LEU A 87 16.65 2.12 11.53
C LEU A 87 17.43 3.27 12.18
N SER A 88 17.14 3.58 13.45
CA SER A 88 17.84 4.65 14.18
C SER A 88 19.34 4.38 14.38
N ARG A 89 19.79 3.11 14.31
CA ARG A 89 21.22 2.79 14.33
C ARG A 89 21.96 3.40 13.14
N TRP A 90 21.29 3.52 12.00
CA TRP A 90 21.82 4.15 10.79
C TRP A 90 21.43 5.63 10.70
N ASN A 91 20.15 5.96 10.88
CA ASN A 91 19.54 7.26 10.56
C ASN A 91 19.40 8.19 11.79
N GLY A 92 19.80 7.75 12.99
CA GLY A 92 19.72 8.54 14.23
C GLY A 92 18.26 8.94 14.55
N LYS A 93 18.06 10.22 14.93
CA LYS A 93 16.74 10.73 15.37
C LYS A 93 15.61 10.47 14.38
N LYS A 94 15.88 10.49 13.06
CA LYS A 94 14.86 10.29 12.02
C LYS A 94 14.30 8.86 12.00
N GLY A 95 15.05 7.87 12.53
CA GLY A 95 14.60 6.48 12.62
C GLY A 95 13.87 6.11 13.92
N ILE A 96 13.87 6.97 14.93
CA ILE A 96 13.36 6.64 16.28
C ILE A 96 11.87 6.27 16.24
N GLY A 97 11.04 7.02 15.52
CA GLY A 97 9.61 6.78 15.45
C GLY A 97 9.28 5.40 14.86
N ALA A 98 9.88 5.06 13.72
CA ALA A 98 9.69 3.76 13.08
C ALA A 98 10.19 2.61 13.98
N ASP A 99 11.38 2.73 14.56
CA ASP A 99 11.92 1.73 15.48
C ASP A 99 11.02 1.52 16.71
N PHE A 100 10.49 2.61 17.25
CA PHE A 100 9.58 2.53 18.38
C PHE A 100 8.29 1.79 18.01
N VAL A 101 7.64 2.16 16.89
CA VAL A 101 6.39 1.54 16.45
C VAL A 101 6.61 0.05 16.18
N ALA A 102 7.66 -0.33 15.43
CA ALA A 102 7.96 -1.73 15.13
C ALA A 102 8.14 -2.59 16.39
N GLN A 103 8.84 -2.08 17.40
CA GLN A 103 9.02 -2.78 18.66
C GLN A 103 7.77 -2.75 19.55
N PHE A 104 7.00 -1.65 19.52
CA PHE A 104 5.76 -1.51 20.26
C PHE A 104 4.69 -2.52 19.82
N ILE A 105 4.51 -2.72 18.50
CA ILE A 105 3.56 -3.71 17.98
C ILE A 105 4.06 -5.15 18.10
N GLN A 106 5.28 -5.36 18.59
CA GLN A 106 5.87 -6.67 18.86
C GLN A 106 5.90 -7.59 17.63
N SER A 107 6.26 -7.05 16.48
CA SER A 107 6.29 -7.79 15.21
C SER A 107 7.20 -9.02 15.27
N ALA A 108 8.35 -8.92 15.92
CA ALA A 108 9.30 -10.03 16.05
C ALA A 108 8.71 -11.20 16.84
N GLU A 109 8.11 -10.91 18.00
CA GLU A 109 7.45 -11.93 18.84
C GLU A 109 6.24 -12.57 18.12
N THR A 110 5.49 -11.77 17.36
CA THR A 110 4.35 -12.28 16.58
C THR A 110 4.83 -13.22 15.47
N VAL A 111 5.85 -12.83 14.72
CA VAL A 111 6.45 -13.67 13.68
C VAL A 111 7.04 -14.95 14.29
N ASP A 112 7.80 -14.87 15.36
CA ASP A 112 8.36 -16.06 16.02
C ASP A 112 7.28 -17.05 16.46
N ARG A 113 6.20 -16.56 17.04
CA ARG A 113 5.08 -17.37 17.52
C ARG A 113 4.29 -18.03 16.39
N LEU A 114 4.11 -17.32 15.25
CA LEU A 114 3.23 -17.75 14.17
C LEU A 114 3.97 -18.34 12.95
N TYR A 115 5.31 -18.33 12.92
CA TYR A 115 6.09 -18.78 11.77
C TYR A 115 5.75 -20.21 11.31
N HIS A 116 5.36 -21.07 12.25
CA HIS A 116 4.96 -22.45 11.97
C HIS A 116 3.63 -22.56 11.19
N THR A 117 2.80 -21.49 11.15
CA THR A 117 1.51 -21.50 10.44
C THR A 117 1.65 -21.29 8.93
N LEU A 118 2.81 -20.84 8.45
CA LEU A 118 3.09 -20.73 7.03
C LEU A 118 3.32 -22.09 6.41
N SER A 119 2.95 -22.24 5.14
CA SER A 119 3.27 -23.45 4.36
C SER A 119 4.79 -23.58 4.16
N ASP A 120 5.25 -24.81 3.96
CA ASP A 120 6.67 -25.06 3.72
C ASP A 120 7.11 -24.53 2.35
N GLU A 121 6.22 -24.52 1.36
CA GLU A 121 6.44 -23.92 0.05
C GLU A 121 6.71 -22.40 0.18
N PHE A 122 5.88 -21.69 0.94
CA PHE A 122 6.08 -20.26 1.11
C PHE A 122 7.29 -19.91 1.98
N LYS A 123 7.63 -20.74 2.98
CA LYS A 123 8.90 -20.61 3.73
C LYS A 123 10.11 -20.79 2.80
N ALA A 124 10.02 -21.69 1.82
CA ALA A 124 11.07 -21.83 0.80
C ALA A 124 11.19 -20.60 -0.09
N VAL A 125 10.07 -20.02 -0.56
CA VAL A 125 10.04 -18.76 -1.33
C VAL A 125 10.69 -17.64 -0.54
N LEU A 126 10.34 -17.45 0.74
CA LEU A 126 10.95 -16.47 1.61
C LEU A 126 12.46 -16.69 1.78
N SER A 127 12.89 -17.97 1.83
CA SER A 127 14.31 -18.34 1.92
C SER A 127 15.07 -18.03 0.64
N GLY A 128 14.45 -18.29 -0.53
CA GLY A 128 14.99 -17.90 -1.85
C GLY A 128 15.18 -16.39 -1.98
N TYR A 129 14.15 -15.62 -1.61
CA TYR A 129 14.23 -14.16 -1.61
C TYR A 129 15.35 -13.65 -0.68
N ALA A 130 15.41 -14.17 0.55
CA ALA A 130 16.47 -13.81 1.50
C ALA A 130 17.87 -14.16 0.97
N ALA A 131 18.03 -15.32 0.30
CA ALA A 131 19.28 -15.74 -0.29
C ALA A 131 19.74 -14.81 -1.43
N GLY A 132 18.83 -14.40 -2.34
CA GLY A 132 19.11 -13.45 -3.41
C GLY A 132 19.55 -12.10 -2.87
N LEU A 133 18.86 -11.57 -1.86
CA LEU A 133 19.22 -10.30 -1.23
C LEU A 133 20.58 -10.38 -0.51
N ASN A 134 20.86 -11.50 0.16
CA ASN A 134 22.15 -11.71 0.83
C ASN A 134 23.30 -11.88 -0.16
N SER A 135 23.04 -12.54 -1.29
CA SER A 135 24.03 -12.65 -2.37
C SER A 135 24.36 -11.27 -2.96
N TYR A 136 23.35 -10.44 -3.22
CA TYR A 136 23.57 -9.07 -3.65
C TYR A 136 24.41 -8.29 -2.65
N ALA A 137 24.02 -8.30 -1.37
CA ALA A 137 24.74 -7.62 -0.28
C ALA A 137 26.20 -8.06 -0.15
N LYS A 138 26.48 -9.35 -0.41
CA LYS A 138 27.86 -9.90 -0.39
C LYS A 138 28.70 -9.35 -1.53
N HIS A 139 28.12 -9.22 -2.74
CA HIS A 139 28.85 -8.72 -3.92
C HIS A 139 28.95 -7.19 -3.98
N HIS A 140 28.08 -6.49 -3.23
CA HIS A 140 28.01 -5.02 -3.13
C HIS A 140 28.11 -4.57 -1.66
N SER A 141 29.17 -5.00 -0.98
CA SER A 141 29.35 -4.78 0.46
C SER A 141 29.54 -3.31 0.85
N ASP A 142 29.98 -2.48 -0.07
CA ASP A 142 30.09 -1.03 0.04
C ASP A 142 28.75 -0.30 0.10
N GLU A 143 27.69 -0.89 -0.48
CA GLU A 143 26.32 -0.38 -0.41
C GLU A 143 25.60 -0.75 0.90
N VAL A 144 26.17 -1.63 1.74
CA VAL A 144 25.51 -2.14 2.94
C VAL A 144 25.48 -1.11 4.06
N LEU A 145 24.28 -0.67 4.48
CA LEU A 145 24.08 0.36 5.50
C LEU A 145 24.48 -0.10 6.91
N ILE A 146 24.14 -1.33 7.29
CA ILE A 146 24.46 -1.95 8.58
C ILE A 146 24.93 -3.40 8.35
N PRO A 147 26.23 -3.68 8.28
CA PRO A 147 26.76 -5.03 8.03
C PRO A 147 26.22 -6.09 8.99
N SER A 148 26.08 -5.75 10.28
CA SER A 148 25.57 -6.69 11.29
C SER A 148 24.08 -7.06 11.14
N PHE A 149 23.36 -6.42 10.23
CA PHE A 149 21.99 -6.80 9.89
C PHE A 149 21.93 -8.01 8.94
N PHE A 150 22.95 -8.16 8.12
CA PHE A 150 23.06 -9.31 7.21
C PHE A 150 23.74 -10.50 7.90
N PRO A 151 23.35 -11.75 7.55
CA PRO A 151 22.37 -12.08 6.53
C PRO A 151 20.93 -11.79 6.96
N VAL A 152 20.10 -11.42 5.99
CA VAL A 152 18.64 -11.40 6.14
C VAL A 152 18.14 -12.86 6.15
N ASN A 153 17.06 -13.11 6.89
CA ASN A 153 16.39 -14.39 6.93
C ASN A 153 14.86 -14.21 6.72
N PRO A 154 14.09 -15.27 6.45
CA PRO A 154 12.65 -15.21 6.24
C PRO A 154 11.88 -14.42 7.29
N LYS A 155 12.24 -14.56 8.56
CA LYS A 155 11.55 -13.85 9.65
C LYS A 155 11.74 -12.35 9.58
N LYS A 156 12.93 -11.84 9.19
CA LYS A 156 13.17 -10.40 9.02
C LYS A 156 12.30 -9.79 7.92
N ILE A 157 11.97 -10.54 6.86
CA ILE A 157 11.05 -10.13 5.80
C ILE A 157 9.65 -9.99 6.37
N LEU A 158 9.17 -11.00 7.10
CA LEU A 158 7.84 -11.01 7.72
C LEU A 158 7.68 -9.92 8.78
N ILE A 159 8.71 -9.67 9.59
CA ILE A 159 8.71 -8.59 10.60
C ILE A 159 8.52 -7.22 9.93
N TYR A 160 9.18 -6.98 8.80
CA TYR A 160 8.96 -5.77 8.03
C TYR A 160 7.53 -5.66 7.48
N SER A 161 6.98 -6.75 6.93
CA SER A 161 5.61 -6.73 6.42
C SER A 161 4.57 -6.40 7.49
N GLN A 162 4.80 -6.80 8.75
CA GLN A 162 3.92 -6.46 9.88
C GLN A 162 3.87 -4.95 10.13
N LEU A 163 5.01 -4.26 10.11
CA LEU A 163 5.05 -2.80 10.25
C LEU A 163 4.33 -2.11 9.08
N GLN A 164 4.55 -2.59 7.87
CA GLN A 164 3.94 -2.04 6.66
C GLN A 164 2.41 -2.16 6.69
N LEU A 165 1.88 -3.33 7.05
CA LEU A 165 0.44 -3.57 7.17
C LEU A 165 -0.19 -2.80 8.34
N PHE A 166 0.53 -2.62 9.45
CA PHE A 166 0.09 -1.79 10.56
C PHE A 166 -0.01 -0.31 10.16
N ALA A 167 1.00 0.22 9.47
CA ALA A 167 1.01 1.60 8.99
C ALA A 167 -0.05 1.84 7.89
N SER A 168 -0.28 0.88 6.99
CA SER A 168 -1.32 1.00 5.96
C SER A 168 -2.75 1.08 6.55
N ASN A 169 -2.94 0.56 7.76
CA ASN A 169 -4.18 0.72 8.54
C ASN A 169 -4.11 1.89 9.54
N GLN A 170 -3.16 2.82 9.36
CA GLN A 170 -2.98 4.05 10.14
C GLN A 170 -2.68 3.83 11.63
N GLY A 171 -2.25 2.66 12.01
CA GLY A 171 -1.91 2.34 13.39
C GLY A 171 -0.75 3.18 13.96
N ASP A 172 0.19 3.58 13.12
CA ASP A 172 1.30 4.47 13.46
C ASP A 172 0.83 5.87 13.86
N LYS A 173 -0.15 6.44 13.15
CA LYS A 173 -0.78 7.73 13.50
C LYS A 173 -1.50 7.66 14.85
N LEU A 174 -2.14 6.53 15.13
CA LEU A 174 -2.80 6.31 16.41
C LEU A 174 -1.79 6.22 17.55
N VAL A 175 -0.67 5.50 17.38
CA VAL A 175 0.44 5.47 18.33
C VAL A 175 0.94 6.89 18.60
N GLU A 176 1.11 7.71 17.58
CA GLU A 176 1.50 9.10 17.70
C GLU A 176 0.46 9.93 18.45
N ALA A 177 -0.83 9.75 18.18
CA ALA A 177 -1.91 10.46 18.88
C ALA A 177 -1.92 10.14 20.39
N ILE A 178 -1.75 8.86 20.77
CA ILE A 178 -1.63 8.47 22.17
C ILE A 178 -0.40 9.10 22.80
N TYR A 179 0.74 9.03 22.12
CA TYR A 179 2.01 9.59 22.61
C TYR A 179 1.93 11.09 22.87
N ASN A 180 1.27 11.83 22.00
CA ASN A 180 1.09 13.27 22.07
C ASN A 180 -0.11 13.70 22.94
N ASN A 181 -0.78 12.77 23.62
CA ASN A 181 -1.97 13.03 24.45
C ASN A 181 -3.14 13.67 23.67
N ARG A 182 -3.37 13.19 22.45
CA ARG A 182 -4.40 13.67 21.53
C ARG A 182 -5.42 12.57 21.16
N VAL A 183 -5.58 11.55 22.00
CA VAL A 183 -6.47 10.41 21.73
C VAL A 183 -7.93 10.84 21.58
N ASP A 184 -8.40 11.76 22.43
CA ASP A 184 -9.77 12.26 22.36
C ASP A 184 -10.06 13.12 21.12
N GLN A 185 -8.99 13.57 20.42
CA GLN A 185 -9.04 14.31 19.15
C GLN A 185 -8.80 13.39 17.95
N TYR A 186 -8.53 12.11 18.20
CA TYR A 186 -8.40 11.11 17.16
C TYR A 186 -9.81 10.72 16.72
N GLU A 187 -10.35 11.51 15.84
CA GLU A 187 -11.39 11.04 14.92
C GLU A 187 -10.67 10.16 13.92
N ASN A 188 -11.28 9.02 13.61
CA ASN A 188 -10.79 8.14 12.53
C ASN A 188 -10.38 9.04 11.37
N PRO A 189 -9.14 8.96 10.86
CA PRO A 189 -8.60 10.05 10.08
C PRO A 189 -9.56 10.29 8.93
N ILE A 190 -10.13 11.49 8.95
CA ILE A 190 -10.72 12.10 7.76
C ILE A 190 -9.78 11.72 6.64
N GLN A 191 -10.31 11.17 5.57
CA GLN A 191 -9.57 10.85 4.35
C GLN A 191 -8.49 11.90 4.15
N ASP A 192 -7.33 11.61 4.70
CA ASP A 192 -6.19 12.46 4.43
C ASP A 192 -5.87 12.13 2.98
N ASP A 193 -6.04 13.08 2.07
CA ASP A 193 -5.81 12.94 0.62
C ASP A 193 -4.42 12.40 0.24
N VAL A 194 -3.68 11.87 1.22
CA VAL A 194 -2.28 11.44 1.08
C VAL A 194 -2.14 10.07 0.42
N HIS A 195 -3.08 9.17 0.69
CA HIS A 195 -3.05 7.82 0.16
C HIS A 195 -4.36 7.51 -0.54
N GLY A 196 -4.28 7.16 -1.78
CA GLY A 196 -5.44 6.82 -2.57
C GLY A 196 -5.11 5.81 -3.65
N SER A 197 -6.09 5.51 -4.46
CA SER A 197 -5.94 4.69 -5.67
C SER A 197 -7.26 4.75 -6.43
N ASN A 198 -7.26 4.36 -7.70
CA ASN A 198 -8.49 4.04 -8.41
C ASN A 198 -8.43 2.60 -8.91
N LEU A 199 -9.56 1.96 -8.96
CA LEU A 199 -9.77 0.71 -9.68
C LEU A 199 -11.00 0.85 -10.58
N ILE A 200 -10.95 0.22 -11.76
CA ILE A 200 -12.08 0.05 -12.65
C ILE A 200 -11.93 -1.36 -13.24
N ALA A 201 -12.98 -2.16 -13.16
CA ALA A 201 -13.07 -3.41 -13.87
C ALA A 201 -14.33 -3.43 -14.72
N LEU A 202 -14.20 -3.81 -15.99
CA LEU A 202 -15.28 -3.90 -16.97
C LEU A 202 -15.39 -5.33 -17.47
N SER A 203 -16.60 -5.87 -17.52
CA SER A 203 -16.88 -7.13 -18.23
C SER A 203 -17.22 -6.87 -19.70
N SER A 204 -17.32 -7.93 -20.50
CA SER A 204 -17.73 -7.87 -21.91
C SER A 204 -19.06 -7.17 -22.13
N ARG A 205 -19.96 -7.16 -21.15
CA ARG A 205 -21.24 -6.45 -21.18
C ARG A 205 -21.08 -4.94 -21.32
N LYS A 206 -19.97 -4.40 -20.81
CA LYS A 206 -19.66 -2.96 -20.82
C LYS A 206 -18.64 -2.59 -21.89
N THR A 207 -18.05 -3.57 -22.60
CA THR A 207 -17.03 -3.32 -23.61
C THR A 207 -17.50 -3.61 -25.02
N LYS A 208 -16.99 -2.85 -26.03
CA LYS A 208 -17.35 -3.00 -27.45
C LYS A 208 -16.76 -4.25 -28.11
N ILE A 209 -15.77 -4.90 -27.48
CA ILE A 209 -14.94 -5.95 -28.11
C ILE A 209 -15.01 -7.31 -27.40
N ASN A 210 -16.00 -7.50 -26.52
CA ASN A 210 -16.19 -8.75 -25.76
C ASN A 210 -14.92 -9.20 -25.00
N GLU A 211 -14.22 -8.27 -24.39
CA GLU A 211 -13.07 -8.49 -23.51
C GLU A 211 -13.33 -7.86 -22.16
N SER A 212 -12.78 -8.44 -21.10
CA SER A 212 -12.78 -7.79 -19.78
C SER A 212 -11.59 -6.84 -19.65
N PHE A 213 -11.77 -5.70 -18.98
CA PHE A 213 -10.71 -4.73 -18.74
C PHE A 213 -10.49 -4.54 -17.25
N LEU A 214 -9.25 -4.31 -16.82
CA LEU A 214 -8.89 -3.96 -15.47
C LEU A 214 -7.90 -2.79 -15.46
N THR A 215 -8.15 -1.80 -14.59
CA THR A 215 -7.18 -0.74 -14.29
C THR A 215 -6.54 -1.00 -12.94
N ILE A 216 -5.23 -0.98 -12.90
CA ILE A 216 -4.42 -0.79 -11.70
C ILE A 216 -3.99 0.67 -11.69
N ASN A 217 -4.40 1.44 -10.67
CA ASN A 217 -4.04 2.85 -10.60
C ASN A 217 -3.79 3.25 -9.15
N THR A 218 -2.54 3.16 -8.73
CA THR A 218 -2.13 3.41 -7.35
C THR A 218 -1.73 4.86 -7.14
N HIS A 219 -2.21 5.47 -6.05
CA HIS A 219 -1.79 6.81 -5.60
C HIS A 219 -0.96 6.67 -4.33
N GLN A 220 0.31 6.34 -4.52
CA GLN A 220 1.26 6.09 -3.44
C GLN A 220 2.42 7.10 -3.50
N PRO A 221 3.31 7.12 -2.50
CA PRO A 221 4.57 7.83 -2.60
C PRO A 221 5.33 7.42 -3.87
N LEU A 222 5.84 8.41 -4.61
CA LEU A 222 6.61 8.16 -5.83
C LEU A 222 8.00 7.57 -5.55
N GLU A 223 8.50 7.75 -4.32
CA GLU A 223 9.80 7.27 -3.84
C GLU A 223 9.68 6.73 -2.40
N GLY A 224 10.61 5.89 -2.00
CA GLY A 224 10.70 5.40 -0.62
C GLY A 224 10.09 4.02 -0.38
N PRO A 225 9.83 3.65 0.90
CA PRO A 225 9.51 2.26 1.28
C PRO A 225 8.18 1.71 0.75
N THR A 226 7.31 2.57 0.26
CA THR A 226 6.02 2.20 -0.32
C THR A 226 5.90 2.62 -1.79
N SER A 227 7.01 2.98 -2.44
CA SER A 227 7.06 3.13 -3.91
C SER A 227 6.93 1.77 -4.59
N TRP A 228 6.42 1.77 -5.81
CA TRP A 228 6.23 0.56 -6.58
C TRP A 228 7.48 0.18 -7.38
N TYR A 229 7.74 -1.11 -7.46
CA TYR A 229 8.71 -1.74 -8.33
C TYR A 229 8.02 -2.75 -9.22
N GLU A 230 8.12 -2.58 -10.53
CA GLU A 230 7.50 -3.44 -11.53
C GLU A 230 8.41 -4.62 -11.88
N ALA A 231 7.83 -5.81 -12.00
CA ALA A 231 8.54 -7.02 -12.39
C ALA A 231 7.62 -8.05 -13.07
N HIS A 232 8.21 -8.93 -13.87
CA HIS A 232 7.59 -10.11 -14.43
C HIS A 232 8.28 -11.37 -13.88
N LEU A 233 7.50 -12.26 -13.25
CA LEU A 233 7.99 -13.50 -12.64
C LEU A 233 7.44 -14.72 -13.38
N VAL A 234 8.32 -15.63 -13.78
CA VAL A 234 7.97 -16.85 -14.50
C VAL A 234 8.66 -18.04 -13.88
N SER A 235 7.90 -19.07 -13.48
CA SER A 235 8.44 -20.36 -13.04
C SER A 235 7.78 -21.54 -13.75
N GLU A 236 8.49 -22.66 -13.82
CA GLU A 236 7.92 -23.92 -14.35
C GLU A 236 6.86 -24.52 -13.39
N GLU A 237 6.76 -23.99 -12.16
CA GLU A 237 5.71 -24.34 -11.18
C GLU A 237 4.38 -23.60 -11.43
N GLY A 238 4.27 -22.88 -12.56
CA GLY A 238 3.05 -22.26 -13.05
C GLY A 238 2.85 -20.82 -12.66
N THR A 239 3.84 -20.15 -12.11
CA THR A 239 3.86 -18.68 -11.99
C THR A 239 4.18 -18.08 -13.36
N ASN A 240 3.33 -17.13 -13.81
CA ASN A 240 3.57 -16.23 -14.94
C ASN A 240 2.80 -14.93 -14.66
N ILE A 241 3.40 -14.01 -13.91
CA ILE A 241 2.74 -12.84 -13.34
C ILE A 241 3.51 -11.55 -13.63
N ILE A 242 2.83 -10.56 -14.20
CA ILE A 242 3.34 -9.19 -14.37
C ILE A 242 2.64 -8.30 -13.35
N GLY A 243 3.38 -7.39 -12.72
CA GLY A 243 2.78 -6.44 -11.80
C GLY A 243 3.81 -5.70 -10.99
N ALA A 244 3.35 -5.15 -9.86
CA ALA A 244 4.19 -4.35 -9.01
C ALA A 244 4.21 -4.87 -7.57
N THR A 245 5.34 -4.60 -6.91
CA THR A 245 5.59 -4.96 -5.53
C THR A 245 6.23 -3.81 -4.77
N PHE A 246 6.21 -3.87 -3.43
CA PHE A 246 6.93 -2.90 -2.61
C PHE A 246 8.38 -3.33 -2.34
N PRO A 247 9.28 -2.38 -2.05
CA PRO A 247 10.66 -2.69 -1.72
C PRO A 247 10.78 -3.74 -0.60
N GLY A 248 11.36 -4.88 -0.94
CA GLY A 248 11.57 -5.97 0.01
C GLY A 248 10.44 -7.01 0.08
N ALA A 249 9.40 -6.93 -0.72
CA ALA A 249 8.36 -7.97 -0.79
C ALA A 249 8.75 -9.09 -1.77
N PRO A 250 8.47 -10.36 -1.44
CA PRO A 250 8.97 -11.53 -2.18
C PRO A 250 8.07 -11.99 -3.35
N CYS A 251 6.98 -11.29 -3.63
CA CYS A 251 6.00 -11.62 -4.67
C CYS A 251 5.32 -10.36 -5.20
N ILE A 252 4.56 -10.49 -6.28
CA ILE A 252 3.73 -9.40 -6.82
C ILE A 252 2.53 -9.16 -5.91
N LEU A 253 2.29 -7.90 -5.55
CA LEU A 253 1.19 -7.50 -4.66
C LEU A 253 -0.05 -7.05 -5.44
N THR A 254 0.14 -6.49 -6.65
CA THR A 254 -0.92 -6.10 -7.57
C THR A 254 -0.46 -6.34 -9.01
N GLY A 255 -1.29 -6.94 -9.85
CA GLY A 255 -0.88 -7.32 -11.19
C GLY A 255 -1.86 -8.24 -11.88
N ALA A 256 -1.40 -8.88 -12.95
CA ALA A 256 -2.15 -9.88 -13.69
C ALA A 256 -1.26 -11.00 -14.21
N ASN A 257 -1.83 -12.19 -14.30
CA ASN A 257 -1.32 -13.30 -15.09
C ASN A 257 -2.13 -13.44 -16.37
N GLU A 258 -1.91 -14.48 -17.14
CA GLU A 258 -2.62 -14.71 -18.41
C GLU A 258 -4.12 -14.99 -18.25
N TYR A 259 -4.59 -15.27 -17.02
CA TYR A 259 -5.96 -15.68 -16.72
C TYR A 259 -6.78 -14.58 -16.07
N LEU A 260 -6.18 -13.86 -15.12
CA LEU A 260 -6.85 -12.91 -14.25
C LEU A 260 -5.90 -11.83 -13.73
N GLY A 261 -6.48 -10.76 -13.20
CA GLY A 261 -5.72 -9.72 -12.52
C GLY A 261 -6.50 -9.13 -11.37
N TRP A 262 -5.76 -8.48 -10.47
CA TRP A 262 -6.34 -7.77 -9.33
C TRP A 262 -5.58 -6.48 -9.00
N THR A 263 -6.31 -5.59 -8.35
CA THR A 263 -5.79 -4.32 -7.89
C THR A 263 -6.33 -3.99 -6.50
N HIS A 264 -5.63 -3.09 -5.82
CA HIS A 264 -6.00 -2.63 -4.48
C HIS A 264 -6.29 -1.14 -4.47
N THR A 265 -7.30 -0.72 -3.69
CA THR A 265 -7.43 0.65 -3.21
C THR A 265 -7.48 0.67 -1.70
N VAL A 266 -7.03 1.76 -1.07
CA VAL A 266 -7.13 1.92 0.39
C VAL A 266 -8.60 1.98 0.79
N ASN A 267 -8.98 1.27 1.85
CA ASN A 267 -10.30 1.32 2.47
C ASN A 267 -10.21 1.71 3.95
N TYR A 268 -11.32 2.19 4.50
CA TYR A 268 -11.37 2.80 5.82
C TYR A 268 -12.34 2.15 6.82
N PRO A 269 -12.78 0.88 6.70
CA PRO A 269 -13.51 0.26 7.79
C PRO A 269 -12.65 0.28 9.04
N ASP A 270 -13.30 0.40 10.20
CA ASP A 270 -12.57 0.48 11.46
C ASP A 270 -11.86 -0.84 11.81
N LYS A 271 -10.55 -0.80 11.89
CA LYS A 271 -9.66 -1.96 12.10
C LYS A 271 -8.70 -1.78 13.28
N VAL A 272 -8.78 -0.66 13.99
CA VAL A 272 -7.86 -0.36 15.09
C VAL A 272 -8.62 0.25 16.27
N ASP A 273 -8.61 -0.44 17.39
CA ASP A 273 -9.30 -0.01 18.60
C ASP A 273 -8.34 0.46 19.69
N VAL A 274 -8.76 1.48 20.43
CA VAL A 274 -8.04 2.03 21.58
C VAL A 274 -8.84 1.82 22.85
N TYR A 275 -8.17 1.33 23.89
CA TYR A 275 -8.76 1.05 25.19
C TYR A 275 -8.07 1.87 26.25
N GLN A 276 -8.84 2.60 27.06
CA GLN A 276 -8.33 3.23 28.27
C GLN A 276 -8.47 2.28 29.44
N LEU A 277 -7.35 1.90 30.04
CA LEU A 277 -7.34 0.95 31.15
C LEU A 277 -7.78 1.61 32.47
N GLU A 278 -8.60 0.92 33.25
CA GLU A 278 -8.94 1.31 34.64
C GLU A 278 -7.85 0.81 35.57
N MET A 279 -6.99 1.76 36.02
CA MET A 279 -5.81 1.42 36.78
C MET A 279 -6.14 1.43 38.28
N LYS A 280 -5.87 0.31 38.99
CA LYS A 280 -5.87 0.24 40.45
C LYS A 280 -4.61 0.87 41.05
N ASN A 281 -3.47 0.69 40.39
CA ASN A 281 -2.18 1.26 40.75
C ASN A 281 -1.27 1.41 39.51
N LYS A 282 0.04 1.66 39.71
CA LYS A 282 0.98 1.91 38.61
C LYS A 282 1.16 0.71 37.64
N THR A 283 0.83 -0.51 38.06
CA THR A 283 1.10 -1.75 37.29
C THR A 283 -0.09 -2.70 37.26
N THR A 284 -1.15 -2.45 38.01
CA THR A 284 -2.35 -3.28 38.12
C THR A 284 -3.56 -2.54 37.54
N TYR A 285 -4.32 -3.17 36.68
CA TYR A 285 -5.59 -2.68 36.10
C TYR A 285 -6.71 -3.69 36.38
N VAL A 286 -7.97 -3.25 36.28
CA VAL A 286 -9.13 -4.05 36.60
C VAL A 286 -9.92 -4.34 35.32
N VAL A 287 -10.40 -5.59 35.16
CA VAL A 287 -11.30 -6.00 34.08
C VAL A 287 -12.41 -6.88 34.69
N ASP A 288 -13.66 -6.46 34.54
CA ASP A 288 -14.83 -7.14 35.10
C ASP A 288 -14.67 -7.47 36.61
N GLY A 289 -14.00 -6.59 37.38
CA GLY A 289 -13.71 -6.76 38.79
C GLY A 289 -12.45 -7.59 39.12
N GLU A 290 -11.82 -8.22 38.11
CA GLU A 290 -10.58 -9.01 38.27
C GLU A 290 -9.34 -8.13 38.12
N GLU A 291 -8.33 -8.37 38.94
CA GLU A 291 -7.05 -7.68 38.86
C GLU A 291 -6.12 -8.35 37.78
N HIS A 292 -5.57 -7.53 36.92
CA HIS A 292 -4.60 -7.91 35.91
C HIS A 292 -3.33 -7.08 36.03
N HIS A 293 -2.17 -7.66 35.70
CA HIS A 293 -0.88 -6.97 35.75
C HIS A 293 -0.38 -6.59 34.38
N LEU A 294 0.11 -5.37 34.24
CA LEU A 294 0.82 -4.90 33.06
C LEU A 294 2.20 -5.55 32.97
N VAL A 295 2.51 -6.17 31.83
CA VAL A 295 3.86 -6.66 31.54
C VAL A 295 4.69 -5.49 30.98
N LYS A 296 5.73 -5.08 31.73
CA LYS A 296 6.61 -3.98 31.35
C LYS A 296 7.58 -4.42 30.25
N LYS A 297 7.65 -3.67 29.16
CA LYS A 297 8.58 -3.85 28.03
C LYS A 297 9.39 -2.58 27.77
N LYS A 298 10.51 -2.70 27.04
CA LYS A 298 11.36 -1.59 26.67
C LYS A 298 11.71 -1.65 25.18
N ALA A 299 11.41 -0.58 24.45
CA ALA A 299 11.93 -0.37 23.10
C ALA A 299 13.31 0.26 23.18
N LYS A 300 14.25 -0.26 22.36
CA LYS A 300 15.64 0.22 22.27
C LYS A 300 15.85 0.93 20.94
N MET A 301 16.20 2.19 21.00
CA MET A 301 16.46 3.02 19.82
C MET A 301 17.84 3.69 19.99
N PHE A 302 18.31 4.38 18.95
CA PHE A 302 19.63 5.02 18.99
C PHE A 302 19.55 6.50 18.64
N VAL A 303 20.34 7.30 19.33
CA VAL A 303 20.62 8.69 18.97
C VAL A 303 22.10 8.85 18.65
N ARG A 304 22.43 9.77 17.76
CA ARG A 304 23.81 10.14 17.50
C ARG A 304 24.08 11.51 18.12
N LEU A 305 25.07 11.58 18.99
CA LEU A 305 25.56 12.83 19.61
C LEU A 305 27.07 12.89 19.41
N LEU A 306 27.59 13.98 18.87
CA LEU A 306 29.02 14.17 18.58
C LEU A 306 29.64 12.97 17.83
N GLY A 307 28.94 12.40 16.86
CA GLY A 307 29.40 11.25 16.08
C GLY A 307 29.24 9.88 16.76
N ILE A 308 29.02 9.84 18.07
CA ILE A 308 28.89 8.60 18.85
C ILE A 308 27.42 8.18 18.94
N ARG A 309 27.16 6.88 18.86
CA ARG A 309 25.81 6.29 19.00
C ARG A 309 25.54 5.92 20.44
N PHE A 310 24.45 6.44 20.97
CA PHE A 310 23.96 6.11 22.31
C PHE A 310 22.62 5.40 22.24
N PRO A 311 22.42 4.29 22.96
CA PRO A 311 21.12 3.66 23.09
C PRO A 311 20.21 4.51 23.99
N ILE A 312 18.97 4.68 23.55
CA ILE A 312 17.88 5.23 24.36
C ILE A 312 16.78 4.21 24.51
N PHE A 313 16.08 4.25 25.63
CA PHE A 313 15.03 3.27 25.94
C PHE A 313 13.72 3.99 26.22
N LYS A 314 12.63 3.48 25.64
CA LYS A 314 11.27 3.90 25.93
C LYS A 314 10.50 2.73 26.54
N THR A 315 9.92 2.93 27.71
CA THR A 315 9.05 1.94 28.34
C THR A 315 7.68 1.95 27.68
N PHE A 316 7.15 0.77 27.41
CA PHE A 316 5.76 0.49 27.10
C PHE A 316 5.31 -0.75 27.87
N TYR A 317 4.05 -1.13 27.73
CA TYR A 317 3.48 -2.23 28.49
C TYR A 317 2.67 -3.15 27.58
N GLN A 318 2.31 -4.31 28.09
CA GLN A 318 1.37 -5.24 27.47
C GLN A 318 0.23 -5.49 28.45
N SER A 319 -1.02 -5.34 27.94
CA SER A 319 -2.25 -5.73 28.63
C SER A 319 -2.94 -6.87 27.86
N ILE A 320 -4.10 -7.34 28.34
CA ILE A 320 -4.94 -8.29 27.60
C ILE A 320 -5.52 -7.67 26.32
N TYR A 321 -5.66 -6.33 26.26
CA TYR A 321 -6.15 -5.61 25.09
C TYR A 321 -5.08 -5.41 24.01
N GLY A 322 -3.80 -5.50 24.37
CA GLY A 322 -2.69 -5.34 23.43
C GLY A 322 -1.53 -4.49 23.97
N PRO A 323 -0.61 -4.07 23.09
CA PRO A 323 0.46 -3.13 23.40
C PRO A 323 -0.12 -1.85 24.01
N THR A 324 0.50 -1.36 25.08
CA THR A 324 -0.06 -0.30 25.93
C THR A 324 0.96 0.82 26.15
N LEU A 325 0.52 2.06 25.92
CA LEU A 325 1.28 3.27 26.19
C LEU A 325 0.72 3.98 27.43
N LYS A 326 1.62 4.60 28.19
CA LYS A 326 1.27 5.55 29.24
C LYS A 326 1.49 6.98 28.72
N ASN A 327 0.48 7.82 28.85
CA ASN A 327 0.57 9.26 28.64
C ASN A 327 0.11 10.03 29.89
N LYS A 328 -0.17 11.35 29.77
CA LYS A 328 -0.63 12.19 30.89
C LYS A 328 -2.04 11.83 31.39
N SER A 329 -2.89 11.32 30.47
CA SER A 329 -4.31 11.00 30.76
C SER A 329 -4.52 9.55 31.24
N GLY A 330 -3.48 8.68 31.19
CA GLY A 330 -3.61 7.30 31.65
C GLY A 330 -2.84 6.28 30.82
N PHE A 331 -3.33 5.04 30.82
CA PHE A 331 -2.78 3.93 30.07
C PHE A 331 -3.74 3.54 28.94
N PHE A 332 -3.22 3.50 27.73
CA PHE A 332 -3.99 3.23 26.50
C PHE A 332 -3.41 2.04 25.76
N SER A 333 -4.24 1.02 25.54
CA SER A 333 -3.90 -0.17 24.79
C SER A 333 -4.41 -0.05 23.35
N ILE A 334 -3.67 -0.63 22.39
CA ILE A 334 -4.06 -0.71 20.99
C ILE A 334 -4.30 -2.17 20.62
N ARG A 335 -5.40 -2.43 19.89
CA ARG A 335 -5.71 -3.74 19.31
C ARG A 335 -6.02 -3.59 17.83
N THR A 336 -5.38 -4.41 16.99
CA THR A 336 -5.58 -4.41 15.54
C THR A 336 -5.40 -5.81 14.97
N PRO A 337 -6.20 -6.20 13.97
CA PRO A 337 -6.04 -7.47 13.27
C PRO A 337 -4.69 -7.64 12.56
N SER A 338 -4.08 -6.53 12.09
CA SER A 338 -2.80 -6.57 11.36
C SER A 338 -1.64 -7.20 12.15
N THR A 339 -1.74 -7.25 13.49
CA THR A 339 -0.74 -7.90 14.36
C THR A 339 -1.13 -9.30 14.81
N THR A 340 -2.21 -9.87 14.29
CA THR A 340 -2.73 -11.18 14.73
C THR A 340 -2.40 -12.35 13.81
N ASN A 341 -1.89 -12.08 12.60
CA ASN A 341 -1.45 -13.09 11.64
C ASN A 341 -0.23 -12.61 10.84
N ILE A 342 0.43 -13.52 10.12
CA ILE A 342 1.61 -13.25 9.30
C ILE A 342 1.45 -13.75 7.85
N ASN A 343 0.26 -14.24 7.47
CA ASN A 343 0.03 -14.97 6.24
C ASN A 343 -0.31 -14.05 5.03
N ALA A 344 -0.33 -12.72 5.21
CA ALA A 344 -0.71 -11.81 4.13
C ALA A 344 0.17 -11.95 2.87
N LEU A 345 1.50 -12.05 3.05
CA LEU A 345 2.42 -12.24 1.92
C LEU A 345 2.22 -13.62 1.24
N GLU A 346 1.90 -14.66 2.01
CA GLU A 346 1.57 -15.97 1.46
C GLU A 346 0.26 -15.93 0.68
N GLN A 347 -0.75 -15.20 1.18
CA GLN A 347 -2.01 -15.00 0.46
C GLN A 347 -1.75 -14.32 -0.90
N TRP A 348 -0.97 -13.24 -0.96
CA TRP A 348 -0.60 -12.60 -2.22
C TRP A 348 0.18 -13.54 -3.15
N TRP A 349 1.15 -14.28 -2.63
CA TRP A 349 1.89 -15.25 -3.44
C TRP A 349 0.98 -16.32 -4.05
N ARG A 350 0.00 -16.82 -3.32
CA ARG A 350 -1.00 -17.76 -3.84
C ARG A 350 -1.90 -17.11 -4.89
N MET A 351 -2.31 -15.86 -4.68
CA MET A 351 -3.07 -15.09 -5.66
C MET A 351 -2.29 -14.93 -6.99
N ASN A 352 -0.97 -14.82 -6.97
CA ASN A 352 -0.14 -14.76 -8.19
C ASN A 352 -0.34 -15.99 -9.10
N LYS A 353 -0.68 -17.13 -8.52
CA LYS A 353 -0.82 -18.43 -9.21
C LYS A 353 -2.28 -18.80 -9.53
N ALA A 354 -3.25 -18.03 -9.09
CA ALA A 354 -4.67 -18.30 -9.33
C ALA A 354 -4.99 -18.27 -10.84
N ARG A 355 -5.85 -19.18 -11.29
CA ARG A 355 -6.20 -19.33 -12.72
C ARG A 355 -7.68 -19.11 -12.99
N SER A 356 -8.48 -18.97 -11.96
CA SER A 356 -9.92 -18.75 -12.04
C SER A 356 -10.39 -17.86 -10.89
N PHE A 357 -11.63 -17.34 -10.99
CA PHE A 357 -12.26 -16.61 -9.90
C PHE A 357 -12.41 -17.50 -8.66
N THR A 358 -12.75 -18.77 -8.82
CA THR A 358 -12.87 -19.71 -7.71
C THR A 358 -11.55 -19.89 -6.95
N ASP A 359 -10.43 -20.07 -7.67
CA ASP A 359 -9.10 -20.16 -7.04
C ASP A 359 -8.78 -18.87 -6.29
N PHE A 360 -8.94 -17.72 -6.96
CA PHE A 360 -8.66 -16.41 -6.39
C PHE A 360 -9.49 -16.15 -5.14
N TYR A 361 -10.80 -16.42 -5.20
CA TYR A 361 -11.72 -16.22 -4.08
C TYR A 361 -11.39 -17.13 -2.89
N SER A 362 -10.99 -18.38 -3.14
CA SER A 362 -10.57 -19.31 -2.07
C SER A 362 -9.36 -18.79 -1.28
N TYR A 363 -8.45 -18.05 -1.92
CA TYR A 363 -7.34 -17.39 -1.22
C TYR A 363 -7.81 -16.14 -0.47
N LEU A 364 -8.84 -15.42 -0.92
CA LEU A 364 -9.44 -14.31 -0.17
C LEU A 364 -10.10 -14.79 1.13
N GLU A 365 -10.66 -16.01 1.15
CA GLU A 365 -11.26 -16.60 2.34
C GLU A 365 -10.26 -16.81 3.49
N TRP A 366 -8.96 -16.83 3.23
CA TRP A 366 -7.94 -16.82 4.28
C TRP A 366 -8.00 -15.56 5.14
N ASN A 367 -8.53 -14.48 4.59
CA ASN A 367 -8.70 -13.19 5.27
C ASN A 367 -7.42 -12.74 6.00
N ALA A 368 -6.26 -12.97 5.38
CA ALA A 368 -4.96 -12.66 5.96
C ALA A 368 -4.49 -11.24 5.61
N ILE A 369 -4.94 -10.67 4.49
CA ILE A 369 -4.70 -9.27 4.12
C ILE A 369 -5.64 -8.41 4.97
N PRO A 370 -5.11 -7.58 5.91
CA PRO A 370 -5.92 -6.98 6.96
C PRO A 370 -6.81 -5.81 6.50
N GLY A 371 -6.64 -5.35 5.28
CA GLY A 371 -7.44 -4.26 4.69
C GLY A 371 -7.08 -4.07 3.23
N TYR A 372 -7.77 -3.25 2.52
CA TYR A 372 -7.81 -2.83 1.13
C TYR A 372 -9.09 -3.28 0.43
N ASN A 373 -9.68 -2.40 -0.35
CA ASN A 373 -10.58 -2.80 -1.41
C ASN A 373 -9.82 -3.64 -2.44
N ILE A 374 -10.48 -4.62 -3.03
CA ILE A 374 -9.92 -5.45 -4.10
C ILE A 374 -10.85 -5.39 -5.30
N GLY A 375 -10.31 -5.00 -6.45
CA GLY A 375 -10.95 -5.14 -7.75
C GLY A 375 -10.30 -6.26 -8.55
N TYR A 376 -11.10 -6.97 -9.34
CA TYR A 376 -10.68 -8.15 -10.08
C TYR A 376 -11.34 -8.18 -11.46
N ALA A 377 -10.64 -8.70 -12.44
CA ALA A 377 -11.19 -9.12 -13.73
C ALA A 377 -10.45 -10.34 -14.26
N ASP A 378 -11.11 -11.15 -15.11
CA ASP A 378 -10.52 -12.32 -15.73
C ASP A 378 -10.92 -12.50 -17.20
N LYS A 379 -10.27 -13.46 -17.88
CA LYS A 379 -10.56 -13.82 -19.26
C LYS A 379 -11.86 -14.61 -19.45
N TYR A 380 -12.49 -15.01 -18.35
CA TYR A 380 -13.76 -15.75 -18.32
C TYR A 380 -14.97 -14.83 -18.15
N ASP A 381 -14.73 -13.51 -18.21
CA ASP A 381 -15.72 -12.45 -18.13
C ASP A 381 -16.27 -12.19 -16.72
N THR A 382 -15.56 -12.64 -15.69
CA THR A 382 -15.90 -12.31 -14.32
C THR A 382 -15.21 -11.02 -13.88
N ILE A 383 -15.99 -10.06 -13.38
CA ILE A 383 -15.48 -8.90 -12.65
C ILE A 383 -15.99 -8.95 -11.21
N PHE A 384 -15.18 -8.43 -10.29
CA PHE A 384 -15.49 -8.52 -8.87
C PHE A 384 -14.92 -7.33 -8.11
N TYR A 385 -15.64 -6.93 -7.06
CA TYR A 385 -15.21 -5.94 -6.08
C TYR A 385 -15.54 -6.43 -4.67
N ILE A 386 -14.64 -6.18 -3.72
CA ILE A 386 -14.87 -6.40 -2.28
C ILE A 386 -14.17 -5.33 -1.46
N SER A 387 -14.84 -4.81 -0.44
CA SER A 387 -14.15 -4.05 0.62
C SER A 387 -13.57 -5.03 1.63
N ASN A 388 -12.43 -5.62 1.24
CA ASN A 388 -11.74 -6.67 1.99
C ASN A 388 -11.10 -6.14 3.27
N GLY A 389 -11.09 -6.98 4.30
CA GLY A 389 -10.38 -6.71 5.55
C GLY A 389 -10.71 -7.72 6.62
N LYS A 390 -9.76 -7.91 7.52
CA LYS A 390 -9.95 -8.71 8.74
C LYS A 390 -10.73 -7.87 9.77
N ILE A 391 -12.05 -7.74 9.56
CA ILE A 391 -12.91 -6.86 10.35
C ILE A 391 -13.36 -7.59 11.63
N PRO A 392 -13.09 -7.04 12.83
CA PRO A 392 -13.52 -7.66 14.08
C PRO A 392 -15.04 -7.67 14.27
N ARG A 393 -15.56 -8.76 14.85
CA ARG A 393 -16.92 -8.78 15.37
C ARG A 393 -16.97 -8.04 16.70
N ARG A 394 -17.72 -6.98 16.76
CA ARG A 394 -17.77 -6.02 17.85
C ARG A 394 -19.19 -5.92 18.42
N ASP A 395 -19.29 -5.69 19.74
CA ASP A 395 -20.57 -5.41 20.41
C ASP A 395 -21.15 -4.07 19.92
N PRO A 396 -22.32 -4.03 19.29
CA PRO A 396 -22.92 -2.81 18.72
C PRO A 396 -23.32 -1.76 19.77
N ASN A 397 -23.29 -2.09 21.06
CA ASN A 397 -23.62 -1.15 22.14
C ASN A 397 -22.50 -0.15 22.47
N TYR A 398 -21.30 -0.33 21.88
CA TYR A 398 -20.17 0.58 22.04
C TYR A 398 -19.92 1.40 20.77
N ASN A 399 -19.45 2.63 20.96
CA ASN A 399 -18.94 3.45 19.85
C ASN A 399 -17.46 3.14 19.60
N TRP A 400 -17.19 2.30 18.60
CA TRP A 400 -15.85 1.80 18.28
C TRP A 400 -14.92 2.84 17.64
N GLN A 401 -15.47 3.98 17.18
CA GLN A 401 -14.68 5.12 16.72
C GLN A 401 -14.10 5.97 17.85
N LYS A 402 -14.44 5.67 19.09
CA LYS A 402 -13.99 6.40 20.28
C LYS A 402 -13.06 5.52 21.12
N THR A 403 -12.39 6.13 22.09
CA THR A 403 -11.67 5.39 23.13
C THR A 403 -12.65 4.53 23.92
N LEU A 404 -12.36 3.23 23.97
CA LEU A 404 -13.21 2.21 24.60
C LEU A 404 -12.84 2.00 26.06
N PRO A 405 -13.78 1.55 26.90
CA PRO A 405 -13.48 1.13 28.27
C PRO A 405 -12.59 -0.12 28.24
N GLY A 406 -11.42 -0.03 28.87
CA GLY A 406 -10.45 -1.11 29.04
C GLY A 406 -10.62 -1.81 30.40
N ASN A 407 -11.86 -1.90 30.90
CA ASN A 407 -12.21 -2.53 32.17
C ASN A 407 -13.27 -3.63 32.03
N THR A 408 -13.60 -4.05 30.81
CA THR A 408 -14.58 -5.12 30.55
C THR A 408 -14.19 -5.96 29.33
N LYS A 409 -14.40 -7.27 29.42
CA LYS A 409 -14.18 -8.22 28.30
C LYS A 409 -15.18 -8.03 27.17
N LYS A 410 -16.30 -7.30 27.36
CA LYS A 410 -17.28 -7.00 26.31
C LYS A 410 -16.71 -6.19 25.17
N THR A 411 -15.70 -5.37 25.41
CA THR A 411 -14.96 -4.62 24.38
C THR A 411 -13.78 -5.40 23.80
N LEU A 412 -13.47 -6.60 24.30
CA LEU A 412 -12.37 -7.43 23.84
C LEU A 412 -12.85 -8.41 22.76
N TRP A 413 -12.80 -8.01 21.50
CA TRP A 413 -13.15 -8.89 20.38
C TRP A 413 -12.09 -10.00 20.17
N ASN A 414 -12.55 -11.18 19.71
CA ASN A 414 -11.73 -12.36 19.48
C ASN A 414 -12.10 -13.12 18.19
N SER A 415 -13.07 -12.63 17.43
CA SER A 415 -13.55 -13.22 16.17
C SER A 415 -13.70 -12.14 15.10
N TYR A 416 -13.82 -12.59 13.85
CA TYR A 416 -13.86 -11.74 12.67
C TYR A 416 -15.01 -12.11 11.76
N TYR A 417 -15.46 -11.16 10.92
CA TYR A 417 -16.35 -11.46 9.82
C TYR A 417 -15.60 -12.30 8.76
N THR A 418 -16.30 -13.21 8.13
CA THR A 418 -15.79 -13.99 7.00
C THR A 418 -15.79 -13.14 5.73
N THR A 419 -15.07 -13.56 4.69
CA THR A 419 -15.02 -12.85 3.40
C THR A 419 -16.41 -12.71 2.79
N GLN A 420 -17.28 -13.71 2.92
CA GLN A 420 -18.65 -13.68 2.41
C GLN A 420 -19.56 -12.64 3.11
N GLU A 421 -19.24 -12.26 4.34
CA GLU A 421 -20.00 -11.29 5.12
C GLU A 421 -19.55 -9.85 4.90
N LEU A 422 -18.52 -9.62 4.05
CA LEU A 422 -18.05 -8.28 3.71
C LEU A 422 -18.78 -7.70 2.49
N PRO A 423 -18.93 -6.37 2.37
CA PRO A 423 -19.52 -5.74 1.20
C PRO A 423 -18.76 -6.12 -0.07
N GLN A 424 -19.45 -6.77 -1.02
CA GLN A 424 -18.86 -7.27 -2.25
C GLN A 424 -19.86 -7.26 -3.41
N ILE A 425 -19.36 -7.22 -4.62
CA ILE A 425 -20.12 -7.18 -5.88
C ILE A 425 -19.50 -8.20 -6.83
N ILE A 426 -20.27 -9.18 -7.27
CA ILE A 426 -19.81 -10.26 -8.16
C ILE A 426 -20.60 -10.19 -9.46
N ALA A 427 -19.92 -10.00 -10.58
CA ALA A 427 -20.45 -10.03 -11.93
C ALA A 427 -21.76 -9.21 -12.10
N PRO A 428 -21.80 -7.90 -11.77
CA PRO A 428 -23.00 -7.08 -11.86
C PRO A 428 -23.52 -7.02 -13.31
N GLN A 429 -24.82 -6.86 -13.49
CA GLN A 429 -25.47 -6.79 -14.82
C GLN A 429 -25.06 -5.52 -15.57
N SER A 430 -24.80 -4.42 -14.87
CA SER A 430 -24.25 -3.17 -15.40
C SER A 430 -22.88 -3.35 -16.09
N GLY A 431 -22.18 -4.45 -15.78
CA GLY A 431 -20.93 -4.81 -16.39
C GLY A 431 -19.71 -3.99 -15.95
N TYR A 432 -19.79 -3.27 -14.83
CA TYR A 432 -18.66 -2.54 -14.28
C TYR A 432 -18.65 -2.54 -12.76
N VAL A 433 -17.44 -2.52 -12.20
CA VAL A 433 -17.18 -2.16 -10.79
C VAL A 433 -16.05 -1.14 -10.76
N TYR A 434 -16.10 -0.23 -9.79
CA TYR A 434 -15.07 0.80 -9.61
C TYR A 434 -14.91 1.19 -8.15
N ASN A 435 -13.74 1.70 -7.79
CA ASN A 435 -13.54 2.31 -6.48
C ASN A 435 -12.42 3.36 -6.54
N ALA A 436 -12.64 4.47 -5.86
CA ALA A 436 -11.69 5.57 -5.71
C ALA A 436 -11.50 5.93 -4.22
N ASN A 437 -11.39 4.92 -3.35
CA ASN A 437 -11.32 5.05 -1.88
C ASN A 437 -12.61 5.66 -1.27
N HIS A 438 -13.73 5.40 -1.88
CA HIS A 438 -15.05 5.79 -1.41
C HIS A 438 -15.82 4.58 -0.87
N SER A 439 -16.98 4.84 -0.34
CA SER A 439 -17.88 3.84 0.24
C SER A 439 -18.08 2.61 -0.65
N PRO A 440 -18.02 1.38 -0.10
CA PRO A 440 -18.30 0.16 -0.85
C PRO A 440 -19.74 0.07 -1.34
N PHE A 441 -20.64 0.92 -0.83
CA PHE A 441 -22.05 0.97 -1.19
C PHE A 441 -22.34 1.82 -2.44
N TYR A 442 -21.29 2.26 -3.16
CA TYR A 442 -21.37 3.06 -4.40
C TYR A 442 -20.36 2.61 -5.46
N SER A 443 -20.03 1.31 -5.50
CA SER A 443 -18.93 0.78 -6.32
C SER A 443 -19.36 0.12 -7.63
N THR A 444 -20.65 0.24 -7.99
CA THR A 444 -21.23 -0.16 -9.29
C THR A 444 -22.47 0.68 -9.58
N ASP A 445 -23.36 0.22 -10.45
CA ASP A 445 -24.67 0.83 -10.67
C ASP A 445 -25.48 0.91 -9.37
N PRO A 446 -26.22 2.00 -9.11
CA PRO A 446 -26.98 2.16 -7.87
C PRO A 446 -27.95 1.03 -7.54
N SER A 447 -28.51 0.36 -8.57
CA SER A 447 -29.45 -0.76 -8.39
C SER A 447 -28.79 -2.07 -7.96
N GLU A 448 -27.46 -2.18 -8.06
CA GLU A 448 -26.66 -3.39 -7.82
C GLU A 448 -25.67 -3.26 -6.66
N ASN A 449 -25.62 -2.09 -6.03
CA ASN A 449 -24.76 -1.88 -4.87
C ASN A 449 -25.25 -2.65 -3.64
N PRO A 450 -24.35 -3.12 -2.77
CA PRO A 450 -24.73 -3.69 -1.48
C PRO A 450 -25.57 -2.69 -0.66
N ASN A 451 -26.61 -3.17 0.03
CA ASN A 451 -27.39 -2.32 0.91
C ASN A 451 -26.65 -2.12 2.25
N PRO A 452 -26.33 -0.87 2.68
CA PRO A 452 -25.62 -0.63 3.92
C PRO A 452 -26.33 -1.15 5.17
N ASP A 453 -27.66 -1.30 5.15
CA ASP A 453 -28.45 -1.80 6.28
C ASP A 453 -28.25 -3.32 6.53
N ASP A 454 -27.68 -4.05 5.56
CA ASP A 454 -27.36 -5.47 5.71
C ASP A 454 -26.07 -5.70 6.52
N TYR A 455 -25.33 -4.62 6.83
CA TYR A 455 -24.03 -4.68 7.50
C TYR A 455 -24.06 -4.05 8.89
N SER A 456 -23.37 -4.67 9.83
CA SER A 456 -23.27 -4.12 11.18
C SER A 456 -22.62 -2.73 11.18
N LYS A 457 -23.26 -1.77 11.85
CA LYS A 457 -22.71 -0.42 12.05
C LYS A 457 -21.37 -0.43 12.77
N ALA A 458 -21.07 -1.48 13.56
CA ALA A 458 -19.78 -1.65 14.24
C ALA A 458 -18.62 -2.00 13.29
N MET A 459 -18.88 -2.34 12.02
CA MET A 459 -17.85 -2.44 10.98
C MET A 459 -17.33 -1.08 10.54
N ASN A 460 -18.18 -0.05 10.67
CA ASN A 460 -17.87 1.33 10.42
C ASN A 460 -17.26 1.61 9.04
N TYR A 461 -17.94 1.11 8.01
CA TYR A 461 -17.59 1.41 6.62
C TYR A 461 -17.83 2.88 6.29
N GLU A 462 -17.05 3.39 5.34
CA GLU A 462 -17.25 4.72 4.76
C GLU A 462 -18.64 4.81 4.11
N THR A 463 -19.31 5.97 4.30
CA THR A 463 -20.65 6.24 3.75
C THR A 463 -20.66 7.41 2.77
N TYR A 464 -19.48 7.88 2.33
CA TYR A 464 -19.33 9.07 1.51
C TYR A 464 -18.72 8.74 0.13
N ASN A 465 -19.02 9.62 -0.82
CA ASN A 465 -18.35 9.73 -2.10
C ASN A 465 -17.33 10.88 -2.06
N ASN A 466 -16.34 10.82 -2.95
CA ASN A 466 -15.38 11.89 -3.19
C ASN A 466 -15.48 12.41 -4.63
N ASN A 467 -14.69 13.41 -5.00
CA ASN A 467 -14.74 13.96 -6.36
C ASN A 467 -14.42 12.91 -7.43
N ARG A 468 -13.42 12.05 -7.18
CA ARG A 468 -13.02 10.97 -8.10
C ARG A 468 -14.13 9.96 -8.32
N SER A 469 -14.77 9.49 -7.25
CA SER A 469 -15.85 8.51 -7.36
C SER A 469 -17.06 9.05 -8.10
N THR A 470 -17.43 10.30 -7.84
CA THR A 470 -18.53 10.99 -8.56
C THR A 470 -18.18 11.11 -10.06
N ARG A 471 -16.96 11.53 -10.37
CA ARG A 471 -16.52 11.68 -11.77
C ARG A 471 -16.46 10.33 -12.49
N LEU A 472 -15.89 9.30 -11.86
CA LEU A 472 -15.82 7.95 -12.43
C LEU A 472 -17.21 7.36 -12.68
N TYR A 473 -18.14 7.51 -11.74
CA TYR A 473 -19.52 7.08 -11.94
C TYR A 473 -20.14 7.74 -13.17
N ASN A 474 -20.03 9.07 -13.29
CA ASN A 474 -20.58 9.79 -14.43
C ASN A 474 -20.00 9.28 -15.77
N LEU A 475 -18.67 9.12 -15.84
CA LEU A 475 -18.00 8.64 -17.06
C LEU A 475 -18.36 7.18 -17.41
N LEU A 476 -18.51 6.32 -16.40
CA LEU A 476 -18.86 4.91 -16.60
C LEU A 476 -20.34 4.72 -16.95
N SER A 477 -21.24 5.57 -16.43
CA SER A 477 -22.67 5.49 -16.69
C SER A 477 -23.11 6.17 -18.01
N GLU A 478 -22.32 7.11 -18.54
CA GLU A 478 -22.67 7.92 -19.71
C GLU A 478 -22.88 7.09 -20.98
N LYS A 479 -22.12 6.01 -21.18
CA LYS A 479 -22.13 5.18 -22.37
C LYS A 479 -22.53 3.75 -22.05
N ASP A 480 -23.39 3.13 -22.83
CA ASP A 480 -23.78 1.73 -22.65
C ASP A 480 -22.59 0.77 -22.85
N SER A 481 -21.71 1.06 -23.79
CA SER A 481 -20.50 0.27 -24.04
C SER A 481 -19.29 1.14 -24.33
N LEU A 482 -18.12 0.70 -23.85
CA LEU A 482 -16.86 1.42 -23.91
C LEU A 482 -15.86 0.71 -24.82
N SER A 483 -15.20 1.46 -25.70
CA SER A 483 -14.01 0.99 -26.40
C SER A 483 -12.81 1.01 -25.43
N TYR A 484 -11.72 0.35 -25.82
CA TYR A 484 -10.48 0.42 -25.05
C TYR A 484 -9.91 1.87 -24.98
N ASN A 485 -10.14 2.66 -26.03
CA ASN A 485 -9.75 4.07 -26.01
C ASN A 485 -10.62 4.90 -25.03
N ASP A 486 -11.94 4.65 -24.98
CA ASP A 486 -12.80 5.26 -23.96
C ASP A 486 -12.30 4.90 -22.55
N PHE A 487 -11.93 3.64 -22.32
CA PHE A 487 -11.39 3.18 -21.04
C PHE A 487 -10.09 3.89 -20.67
N LYS A 488 -9.15 4.09 -21.62
CA LYS A 488 -7.94 4.91 -21.42
C LYS A 488 -8.28 6.36 -21.09
N GLN A 489 -9.24 6.95 -21.79
CA GLN A 489 -9.67 8.34 -21.53
C GLN A 489 -10.28 8.48 -20.12
N ILE A 490 -11.10 7.51 -19.69
CA ILE A 490 -11.65 7.50 -18.32
C ILE A 490 -10.53 7.44 -17.28
N LYS A 491 -9.52 6.57 -17.50
CA LYS A 491 -8.37 6.46 -16.59
C LYS A 491 -7.60 7.77 -16.49
N TYR A 492 -7.42 8.48 -17.59
CA TYR A 492 -6.65 9.73 -17.64
C TYR A 492 -7.49 11.00 -17.53
N ASP A 493 -8.75 10.87 -17.11
CA ASP A 493 -9.58 12.06 -16.83
C ASP A 493 -8.99 12.84 -15.64
N HIS A 494 -8.90 14.14 -15.78
CA HIS A 494 -8.41 15.05 -14.75
C HIS A 494 -9.36 16.22 -14.53
N THR A 495 -10.66 16.00 -14.74
CA THR A 495 -11.73 16.96 -14.55
C THR A 495 -12.34 16.82 -13.16
N LEU A 496 -12.49 17.91 -12.44
CA LEU A 496 -13.24 17.95 -11.18
C LEU A 496 -14.77 18.03 -11.46
N PRO A 497 -15.59 17.28 -10.70
CA PRO A 497 -17.04 17.32 -10.87
C PRO A 497 -17.66 18.62 -10.39
N THR A 498 -18.94 18.80 -10.68
CA THR A 498 -19.81 19.84 -10.12
C THR A 498 -20.98 19.16 -9.42
N PRO A 499 -21.26 19.45 -8.13
CA PRO A 499 -20.49 20.29 -7.19
C PRO A 499 -19.16 19.67 -6.76
N LEU A 500 -18.27 20.46 -6.16
CA LEU A 500 -17.02 19.96 -5.55
C LEU A 500 -17.31 19.33 -4.17
N ASN A 501 -16.62 18.25 -3.88
CA ASN A 501 -16.73 17.53 -2.62
C ASN A 501 -15.35 17.30 -1.98
N TYR A 502 -14.86 18.28 -1.21
CA TYR A 502 -13.65 18.17 -0.41
C TYR A 502 -14.00 18.18 1.09
N ASN A 503 -13.52 17.19 1.83
CA ASN A 503 -13.87 17.01 3.24
C ASN A 503 -13.41 18.14 4.18
N PHE A 504 -12.44 18.95 3.78
CA PHE A 504 -11.85 19.97 4.65
C PHE A 504 -12.34 21.40 4.36
N VAL A 505 -13.00 21.64 3.23
CA VAL A 505 -13.50 22.95 2.83
C VAL A 505 -14.67 22.81 1.84
N ASP A 506 -15.70 23.61 2.03
CA ASP A 506 -16.74 23.76 1.04
C ASP A 506 -16.28 24.73 -0.06
N PHE A 507 -15.70 24.19 -1.12
CA PHE A 507 -15.30 24.98 -2.26
C PHE A 507 -16.48 25.53 -3.09
N ASN A 508 -17.69 25.06 -2.88
CA ASN A 508 -18.85 25.60 -3.60
C ASN A 508 -19.09 27.03 -3.17
N ALA A 509 -18.87 27.36 -1.89
CA ALA A 509 -18.89 28.73 -1.39
C ALA A 509 -17.91 29.69 -2.12
N LEU A 510 -16.81 29.18 -2.68
CA LEU A 510 -15.89 29.96 -3.51
C LEU A 510 -16.55 30.43 -4.79
N TYR A 511 -17.39 29.61 -5.43
CA TYR A 511 -18.10 29.93 -6.66
C TYR A 511 -19.34 30.83 -6.44
N GLU A 512 -19.76 31.00 -5.17
CA GLU A 512 -20.81 31.95 -4.77
C GLU A 512 -20.27 33.35 -4.51
N MET A 513 -18.94 33.53 -4.35
CA MET A 513 -18.29 34.81 -4.12
C MET A 513 -18.31 35.64 -5.40
N ASN A 514 -18.97 36.82 -5.37
CA ASN A 514 -18.94 37.73 -6.52
C ASN A 514 -17.61 38.50 -6.59
N PRO A 515 -16.84 38.40 -7.69
CA PRO A 515 -15.56 39.11 -7.82
C PRO A 515 -15.65 40.64 -7.61
N HIS A 516 -16.80 41.29 -7.91
CA HIS A 516 -17.01 42.69 -7.68
C HIS A 516 -16.98 43.10 -6.19
N ASP A 517 -17.31 42.18 -5.29
CA ASP A 517 -17.32 42.44 -3.85
C ASP A 517 -15.92 42.27 -3.23
N TYR A 518 -14.96 41.75 -4.00
CA TYR A 518 -13.58 41.44 -3.56
C TYR A 518 -12.54 41.96 -4.58
N PRO A 519 -12.49 43.29 -4.81
CA PRO A 519 -11.71 43.86 -5.93
C PRO A 519 -10.22 43.63 -5.86
N ASP A 520 -9.65 43.44 -4.67
CA ASP A 520 -8.23 43.12 -4.45
C ASP A 520 -7.81 41.69 -4.84
N VAL A 521 -8.77 40.77 -5.03
CA VAL A 521 -8.56 39.39 -5.49
C VAL A 521 -9.46 39.02 -6.68
N ALA A 522 -10.14 40.00 -7.28
CA ALA A 522 -11.11 39.78 -8.36
C ALA A 522 -10.49 39.07 -9.58
N ASP A 523 -9.25 39.35 -9.91
CA ASP A 523 -8.48 38.69 -10.98
C ASP A 523 -8.28 37.20 -10.73
N LEU A 524 -7.88 36.84 -9.52
CA LEU A 524 -7.68 35.43 -9.12
C LEU A 524 -9.01 34.66 -9.02
N LEU A 525 -10.02 35.33 -8.44
CA LEU A 525 -11.36 34.74 -8.28
C LEU A 525 -12.03 34.54 -9.64
N GLY A 526 -11.90 35.52 -10.57
CA GLY A 526 -12.39 35.39 -11.94
C GLY A 526 -11.73 34.24 -12.69
N GLU A 527 -10.39 34.10 -12.62
CA GLU A 527 -9.67 32.98 -13.25
C GLU A 527 -10.16 31.61 -12.75
N ILE A 528 -10.51 31.48 -11.45
CA ILE A 528 -11.06 30.25 -10.86
C ILE A 528 -12.53 30.03 -11.32
N HIS A 529 -13.35 31.11 -11.42
CA HIS A 529 -14.74 31.00 -11.86
C HIS A 529 -14.85 30.57 -13.32
N ASP A 530 -13.98 31.12 -14.18
CA ASP A 530 -13.97 30.86 -15.63
C ASP A 530 -13.30 29.52 -15.97
N TRP A 531 -12.72 28.83 -14.98
CA TRP A 531 -12.05 27.55 -15.18
C TRP A 531 -13.04 26.42 -15.52
N ASP A 532 -12.76 25.68 -16.59
CA ASP A 532 -13.51 24.51 -17.04
C ASP A 532 -13.38 23.26 -16.14
N ARG A 533 -12.65 23.40 -15.01
CA ARG A 533 -12.32 22.35 -14.03
C ARG A 533 -11.41 21.23 -14.54
N VAL A 534 -10.80 21.41 -15.70
CA VAL A 534 -9.79 20.48 -16.25
C VAL A 534 -8.42 20.83 -15.67
N ALA A 535 -7.82 19.88 -14.95
CA ALA A 535 -6.52 20.04 -14.30
C ALA A 535 -5.37 19.67 -15.25
N SER A 536 -5.36 20.21 -16.46
CA SER A 536 -4.24 20.04 -17.40
C SER A 536 -3.05 20.94 -17.01
N ALA A 537 -1.84 20.53 -17.39
CA ALA A 537 -0.62 21.25 -17.02
C ALA A 537 -0.57 22.69 -17.57
N ASP A 538 -1.25 22.98 -18.67
CA ASP A 538 -1.34 24.27 -19.35
C ASP A 538 -2.52 25.13 -18.88
N SER A 539 -3.41 24.62 -17.99
CA SER A 539 -4.57 25.35 -17.49
C SER A 539 -4.17 26.45 -16.50
N PHE A 540 -4.61 27.69 -16.76
CA PHE A 540 -4.44 28.84 -15.86
C PHE A 540 -5.39 28.76 -14.66
N GLY A 541 -6.66 28.39 -14.90
CA GLY A 541 -7.63 28.22 -13.82
C GLY A 541 -7.24 27.12 -12.84
N ALA A 542 -6.69 25.99 -13.33
CA ALA A 542 -6.12 24.95 -12.49
C ALA A 542 -4.91 25.45 -11.68
N GLY A 543 -4.06 26.31 -12.28
CA GLY A 543 -2.94 26.94 -11.59
C GLY A 543 -3.41 27.83 -10.43
N ALA A 544 -4.39 28.69 -10.69
CA ALA A 544 -5.01 29.55 -9.68
C ALA A 544 -5.65 28.74 -8.53
N PHE A 545 -6.46 27.74 -8.89
CA PHE A 545 -7.09 26.84 -7.92
C PHE A 545 -6.06 26.06 -7.08
N ALA A 546 -5.01 25.53 -7.70
CA ALA A 546 -3.96 24.80 -7.00
C ALA A 546 -3.26 25.65 -5.93
N VAL A 547 -2.88 26.90 -6.26
CA VAL A 547 -2.24 27.80 -5.28
C VAL A 547 -3.18 28.09 -4.12
N LEU A 548 -4.47 28.33 -4.39
CA LEU A 548 -5.50 28.50 -3.36
C LEU A 548 -5.65 27.24 -2.50
N TYR A 549 -5.76 26.05 -3.12
CA TYR A 549 -5.88 24.77 -2.43
C TYR A 549 -4.74 24.55 -1.44
N TYR A 550 -3.49 24.70 -1.89
CA TYR A 550 -2.32 24.54 -1.00
C TYR A 550 -2.21 25.63 0.07
N THR A 551 -2.76 26.82 -0.19
CA THR A 551 -2.87 27.88 0.82
C THR A 551 -3.89 27.52 1.89
N LEU A 552 -5.09 27.08 1.52
CA LEU A 552 -6.13 26.59 2.44
C LEU A 552 -5.62 25.43 3.31
N ARG A 553 -4.89 24.49 2.72
CA ARG A 553 -4.26 23.37 3.45
C ARG A 553 -3.30 23.82 4.56
N LYS A 554 -2.62 24.95 4.43
CA LYS A 554 -1.75 25.51 5.50
C LYS A 554 -2.56 26.03 6.68
N TYR A 555 -3.77 26.50 6.45
CA TYR A 555 -4.67 26.99 7.49
C TYR A 555 -5.44 25.88 8.19
N TYR A 556 -5.72 24.78 7.51
CA TYR A 556 -6.54 23.68 8.02
C TYR A 556 -6.13 23.16 9.42
N PRO A 557 -4.84 22.90 9.73
CA PRO A 557 -4.45 22.45 11.07
C PRO A 557 -4.69 23.48 12.18
N ARG A 558 -4.95 24.74 11.82
CA ARG A 558 -5.18 25.84 12.75
C ARG A 558 -6.67 26.08 13.01
N LEU A 559 -7.54 25.40 12.27
CA LEU A 559 -8.98 25.47 12.48
C LEU A 559 -9.35 24.77 13.78
N GLY A 560 -10.30 25.36 14.50
CA GLY A 560 -10.88 24.74 15.69
C GLY A 560 -11.70 23.47 15.36
N PRO A 561 -12.41 22.94 16.35
CA PRO A 561 -13.17 21.69 16.20
C PRO A 561 -14.20 21.70 15.04
N SER A 562 -14.72 22.86 14.68
CA SER A 562 -15.68 22.99 13.56
C SER A 562 -15.06 22.77 12.19
N LYS A 563 -13.73 22.92 12.05
CA LYS A 563 -12.94 22.72 10.82
C LYS A 563 -13.59 23.28 9.53
N THR A 564 -14.43 24.30 9.64
CA THR A 564 -15.14 24.90 8.52
C THR A 564 -14.46 26.18 8.02
N PHE A 565 -14.31 26.29 6.70
CA PHE A 565 -13.89 27.52 6.04
C PHE A 565 -15.14 28.34 5.68
N ASN A 566 -15.26 29.52 6.26
CA ASN A 566 -16.25 30.50 5.85
C ASN A 566 -15.69 31.43 4.76
N SER A 567 -16.55 32.25 4.13
CA SER A 567 -16.18 33.17 3.05
C SER A 567 -15.05 34.14 3.45
N LEU A 568 -15.00 34.60 4.70
CA LEU A 568 -13.93 35.48 5.20
C LEU A 568 -12.57 34.78 5.22
N LEU A 569 -12.52 33.51 5.62
CA LEU A 569 -11.28 32.72 5.63
C LEU A 569 -10.84 32.36 4.20
N ILE A 570 -11.79 32.00 3.31
CA ILE A 570 -11.52 31.79 1.89
C ILE A 570 -10.92 33.05 1.27
N TYR A 571 -11.52 34.23 1.54
CA TYR A 571 -11.00 35.54 1.08
C TYR A 571 -9.58 35.80 1.61
N THR A 572 -9.32 35.50 2.88
CA THR A 572 -7.97 35.63 3.45
C THR A 572 -6.97 34.75 2.71
N CYS A 573 -7.35 33.49 2.41
CA CYS A 573 -6.51 32.55 1.65
C CYS A 573 -6.31 32.99 0.21
N LEU A 574 -7.31 33.60 -0.44
CA LEU A 574 -7.17 34.19 -1.77
C LEU A 574 -6.12 35.35 -1.78
N LYS A 575 -6.12 36.21 -0.78
CA LYS A 575 -5.09 37.25 -0.63
C LYS A 575 -3.69 36.67 -0.46
N ASP A 576 -3.56 35.63 0.37
CA ASP A 576 -2.27 34.98 0.57
C ASP A 576 -1.82 34.20 -0.68
N ALA A 577 -2.76 33.57 -1.41
CA ALA A 577 -2.49 32.92 -2.69
C ALA A 577 -2.00 33.96 -3.73
N LYS A 578 -2.70 35.06 -3.88
CA LYS A 578 -2.30 36.15 -4.76
C LYS A 578 -0.92 36.70 -4.42
N LYS A 579 -0.67 36.96 -3.13
CA LYS A 579 0.66 37.39 -2.64
C LYS A 579 1.76 36.38 -2.98
N HIS A 580 1.48 35.11 -2.84
CA HIS A 580 2.40 34.01 -3.20
C HIS A 580 2.72 34.06 -4.70
N MET A 581 1.67 34.13 -5.55
CA MET A 581 1.82 34.18 -7.01
C MET A 581 2.63 35.39 -7.46
N LEU A 582 2.28 36.59 -7.00
CA LEU A 582 3.03 37.81 -7.35
C LEU A 582 4.48 37.77 -6.89
N LYS A 583 4.74 37.23 -5.68
CA LYS A 583 6.09 37.13 -5.13
C LYS A 583 6.99 36.17 -5.93
N HIS A 584 6.47 35.03 -6.36
CA HIS A 584 7.28 33.96 -6.92
C HIS A 584 7.22 33.85 -8.44
N PHE A 585 6.13 34.34 -9.07
CA PHE A 585 5.89 34.25 -10.50
C PHE A 585 5.70 35.60 -11.17
N GLY A 586 5.55 36.71 -10.40
CA GLY A 586 5.36 38.06 -10.92
C GLY A 586 3.97 38.34 -11.51
N THR A 587 3.06 37.37 -11.50
CA THR A 587 1.71 37.44 -12.07
C THR A 587 0.74 36.56 -11.28
N THR A 588 -0.56 36.86 -11.37
CA THR A 588 -1.65 36.00 -10.85
C THR A 588 -2.18 35.02 -11.88
N ARG A 589 -1.67 35.07 -13.11
CA ARG A 589 -2.07 34.18 -14.20
C ARG A 589 -0.91 33.24 -14.54
N ILE A 590 -0.89 32.05 -13.89
CA ILE A 590 0.12 31.01 -14.06
C ILE A 590 -0.54 29.69 -14.45
N GLN A 591 0.12 28.90 -15.29
CA GLN A 591 -0.33 27.56 -15.62
C GLN A 591 -0.11 26.61 -14.43
N LEU A 592 -0.92 25.54 -14.32
CA LEU A 592 -0.73 24.51 -13.30
C LEU A 592 0.70 23.95 -13.36
N GLY A 593 1.21 23.65 -14.53
CA GLY A 593 2.55 23.12 -14.75
C GLY A 593 3.68 24.09 -14.41
N ASP A 594 3.42 25.41 -14.29
CA ASP A 594 4.41 26.35 -13.76
C ASP A 594 4.56 26.21 -12.25
N PHE A 595 3.46 25.96 -11.57
CA PHE A 595 3.40 25.81 -10.12
C PHE A 595 3.72 24.38 -9.66
N GLN A 596 3.21 23.35 -10.36
CA GLN A 596 3.31 21.95 -9.98
C GLN A 596 4.29 21.18 -10.88
N LYS A 597 5.24 20.48 -10.26
CA LYS A 597 6.33 19.81 -10.98
C LYS A 597 6.51 18.36 -10.57
N LEU A 598 6.71 17.50 -11.58
CA LEU A 598 7.28 16.17 -11.39
C LEU A 598 8.81 16.31 -11.42
N VAL A 599 9.50 15.92 -10.34
CA VAL A 599 10.94 16.18 -10.17
C VAL A 599 11.67 14.93 -9.75
N ARG A 600 12.70 14.56 -10.51
CA ARG A 600 13.65 13.54 -10.13
C ARG A 600 15.09 13.92 -10.52
N GLY A 601 16.00 13.91 -9.55
CA GLY A 601 17.36 14.42 -9.79
C GLY A 601 17.34 15.87 -10.27
N ASN A 602 17.89 16.11 -11.45
CA ASN A 602 17.92 17.42 -12.10
C ASN A 602 16.77 17.63 -13.11
N LYS A 603 15.99 16.58 -13.41
CA LYS A 603 14.87 16.65 -14.34
C LYS A 603 13.63 17.20 -13.65
N GLU A 604 13.01 18.23 -14.23
CA GLU A 604 11.83 18.91 -13.73
C GLU A 604 10.84 19.09 -14.88
N LEU A 605 9.68 18.39 -14.82
CA LEU A 605 8.64 18.46 -15.84
C LEU A 605 7.37 19.12 -15.28
N PRO A 606 6.64 19.92 -16.07
CA PRO A 606 5.30 20.35 -15.73
C PRO A 606 4.39 19.12 -15.64
N ILE A 607 3.44 19.11 -14.69
CA ILE A 607 2.57 17.94 -14.51
C ILE A 607 1.12 18.35 -14.28
N PHE A 608 0.22 17.54 -14.84
CA PHE A 608 -1.23 17.61 -14.71
C PHE A 608 -1.71 17.11 -13.34
N GLY A 609 -3.02 17.17 -13.14
CA GLY A 609 -3.72 16.56 -11.99
C GLY A 609 -3.71 17.45 -10.75
N LEU A 610 -4.63 17.16 -9.84
CA LEU A 610 -4.80 17.85 -8.56
C LEU A 610 -5.14 16.82 -7.49
N PRO A 611 -5.08 17.15 -6.21
CA PRO A 611 -5.67 16.29 -5.19
C PRO A 611 -7.15 16.01 -5.48
N ASP A 612 -7.52 14.72 -5.42
CA ASP A 612 -8.87 14.20 -5.62
C ASP A 612 -9.50 14.41 -7.02
N VAL A 613 -8.68 14.53 -8.08
CA VAL A 613 -9.09 14.19 -9.45
C VAL A 613 -8.71 12.74 -9.77
N VAL A 614 -9.25 12.14 -10.83
CA VAL A 614 -8.93 10.72 -11.19
C VAL A 614 -7.44 10.54 -11.38
N THR A 615 -6.75 11.46 -12.05
CA THR A 615 -5.28 11.54 -12.10
C THR A 615 -4.71 12.30 -10.91
N ALA A 616 -4.88 11.75 -9.71
CA ALA A 616 -4.56 12.46 -8.47
C ALA A 616 -3.07 12.74 -8.33
N MET A 617 -2.75 14.01 -7.99
CA MET A 617 -1.38 14.48 -7.75
C MET A 617 -1.33 15.34 -6.50
N ARG A 618 -0.35 15.09 -5.63
CA ARG A 618 -0.10 15.86 -4.42
C ARG A 618 1.38 16.00 -4.14
N GLY A 619 1.76 17.18 -3.68
CA GLY A 619 3.16 17.47 -3.38
C GLY A 619 3.35 18.35 -2.17
N SER A 620 4.60 18.70 -1.94
CA SER A 620 5.06 19.61 -0.90
C SER A 620 5.78 20.82 -1.50
N GLN A 621 6.02 21.82 -0.66
CA GLN A 621 6.70 23.04 -1.06
C GLN A 621 8.08 22.75 -1.65
N TYR A 622 8.37 23.37 -2.79
CA TYR A 622 9.60 23.23 -3.57
C TYR A 622 10.22 24.61 -3.87
N LYS A 623 11.31 24.63 -4.60
CA LYS A 623 12.06 25.85 -4.96
C LYS A 623 11.16 26.91 -5.59
N ASN A 624 11.46 28.17 -5.33
CA ASN A 624 10.82 29.33 -5.98
C ASN A 624 9.29 29.33 -5.90
N GLY A 625 8.73 28.89 -4.79
CA GLY A 625 7.27 28.89 -4.58
C GLY A 625 6.48 27.79 -5.29
N LYS A 626 7.17 26.88 -5.98
CA LYS A 626 6.57 25.72 -6.66
C LYS A 626 6.21 24.59 -5.68
N ILE A 627 5.49 23.60 -6.16
CA ILE A 627 5.22 22.31 -5.52
C ILE A 627 5.94 21.19 -6.28
N LYS A 628 6.69 20.34 -5.56
CA LYS A 628 7.18 19.06 -6.07
C LYS A 628 6.16 17.99 -5.72
N ILE A 629 5.72 17.24 -6.72
CA ILE A 629 4.85 16.07 -6.50
C ILE A 629 5.63 14.96 -5.80
N GLU A 630 5.06 14.42 -4.75
CA GLU A 630 5.62 13.35 -3.93
C GLU A 630 4.70 12.13 -3.82
N HIS A 631 3.39 12.33 -4.07
CA HIS A 631 2.35 11.30 -4.01
C HIS A 631 1.39 11.49 -5.17
N GLY A 632 0.79 10.42 -5.60
CA GLY A 632 -0.22 10.44 -6.66
C GLY A 632 -0.04 9.23 -7.57
N GLU A 633 -0.36 9.39 -8.81
CA GLU A 633 -0.18 8.41 -9.89
C GLU A 633 1.23 7.82 -9.83
N SER A 634 1.39 6.64 -9.22
CA SER A 634 2.73 6.05 -8.98
C SER A 634 2.99 4.80 -9.80
N TYR A 635 1.99 3.94 -9.94
CA TYR A 635 1.99 2.80 -10.85
C TYR A 635 0.63 2.69 -11.51
N ILE A 636 0.63 2.62 -12.84
CA ILE A 636 -0.56 2.49 -13.67
C ILE A 636 -0.39 1.26 -14.53
N ALA A 637 -1.41 0.38 -14.57
CA ALA A 637 -1.50 -0.65 -15.58
C ALA A 637 -2.94 -0.76 -16.12
N LEU A 638 -3.04 -0.99 -17.41
CA LEU A 638 -4.28 -1.28 -18.12
C LEU A 638 -4.19 -2.66 -18.72
N ILE A 639 -5.07 -3.55 -18.27
CA ILE A 639 -5.07 -4.95 -18.67
C ILE A 639 -6.34 -5.24 -19.47
N ARG A 640 -6.16 -5.97 -20.58
CA ARG A 640 -7.25 -6.49 -21.39
C ARG A 640 -7.18 -8.02 -21.38
N PHE A 641 -8.24 -8.66 -20.97
CA PHE A 641 -8.40 -10.10 -20.97
C PHE A 641 -9.19 -10.53 -22.19
N GLY A 642 -8.48 -10.79 -23.28
CA GLY A 642 -9.05 -11.37 -24.51
C GLY A 642 -9.12 -12.89 -24.41
N LYS A 643 -9.98 -13.50 -25.22
CA LYS A 643 -10.14 -14.98 -25.25
C LYS A 643 -8.83 -15.72 -25.58
N THR A 644 -8.03 -15.15 -26.45
CA THR A 644 -6.79 -15.77 -26.96
C THR A 644 -5.53 -15.18 -26.33
N LYS A 645 -5.55 -13.93 -25.92
CA LYS A 645 -4.39 -13.22 -25.40
C LYS A 645 -4.79 -12.18 -24.37
N THR A 646 -4.08 -12.16 -23.27
CA THR A 646 -4.09 -11.06 -22.30
C THR A 646 -3.02 -10.05 -22.66
N THR A 647 -3.36 -8.76 -22.68
CA THR A 647 -2.41 -7.67 -22.90
C THR A 647 -2.25 -6.84 -21.64
N TYR A 648 -1.02 -6.42 -21.37
CA TYR A 648 -0.64 -5.67 -20.21
C TYR A 648 0.14 -4.42 -20.64
N GLU A 649 -0.44 -3.24 -20.42
CA GLU A 649 0.22 -1.96 -20.67
C GLU A 649 0.43 -1.25 -19.33
N SER A 650 1.62 -0.71 -19.09
CA SER A 650 1.94 -0.08 -17.80
C SER A 650 2.84 1.14 -17.93
N ILE A 651 2.92 1.90 -16.84
CA ILE A 651 3.88 2.99 -16.63
C ILE A 651 4.14 3.18 -15.13
N ILE A 652 5.37 3.55 -14.80
CA ILE A 652 5.75 4.04 -13.48
C ILE A 652 6.19 5.51 -13.59
N SER A 653 5.97 6.30 -12.55
CA SER A 653 6.11 7.77 -12.65
C SER A 653 7.50 8.26 -13.02
N PHE A 654 8.54 7.50 -12.70
CA PHE A 654 9.93 7.91 -12.92
C PHE A 654 10.67 6.97 -13.88
N GLY A 655 10.93 5.76 -13.43
CA GLY A 655 11.70 4.73 -14.11
C GLY A 655 11.93 3.54 -13.17
N SER A 656 12.50 2.46 -13.69
CA SER A 656 12.64 1.19 -12.97
C SER A 656 13.76 1.18 -11.92
N SER A 657 14.67 2.17 -11.93
CA SER A 657 15.80 2.23 -10.99
C SER A 657 15.79 3.50 -10.14
N SER A 658 16.24 3.39 -8.90
CA SER A 658 16.46 4.54 -8.01
C SER A 658 17.92 5.04 -8.00
N HIS A 659 18.82 4.41 -8.75
CA HIS A 659 20.19 4.85 -8.89
C HIS A 659 20.29 6.01 -9.90
N PRO A 660 20.85 7.18 -9.50
CA PRO A 660 20.95 8.34 -10.40
C PRO A 660 21.79 8.10 -11.66
N GLU A 661 22.72 7.15 -11.62
CA GLU A 661 23.57 6.76 -12.76
C GLU A 661 22.91 5.76 -13.70
N SER A 662 21.75 5.21 -13.34
CA SER A 662 21.00 4.27 -14.18
C SER A 662 20.33 5.01 -15.34
N PRO A 663 20.35 4.47 -16.57
CA PRO A 663 19.56 5.01 -17.67
C PRO A 663 18.05 4.93 -17.40
N HIS A 664 17.63 4.09 -16.45
CA HIS A 664 16.24 3.90 -16.04
C HIS A 664 15.88 4.66 -14.76
N PHE A 665 16.63 5.72 -14.45
CA PHE A 665 16.36 6.57 -13.29
C PHE A 665 15.11 7.44 -13.50
N ASP A 666 14.98 8.04 -14.69
CA ASP A 666 13.95 9.01 -15.02
C ASP A 666 13.41 8.91 -16.46
N ASP A 667 13.71 7.81 -17.13
CA ASP A 667 13.39 7.57 -18.54
C ASP A 667 11.90 7.45 -18.85
N GLN A 668 11.06 7.14 -17.86
CA GLN A 668 9.61 7.04 -18.04
C GLN A 668 8.87 8.36 -17.72
N MET A 669 9.53 9.41 -17.23
CA MET A 669 8.88 10.65 -16.81
C MET A 669 8.13 11.36 -17.96
N GLU A 670 8.71 11.43 -19.14
CA GLU A 670 8.07 12.08 -20.31
C GLU A 670 6.92 11.24 -20.85
N MET A 671 7.08 9.90 -20.90
CA MET A 671 5.98 8.99 -21.23
C MET A 671 4.81 9.17 -20.25
N PHE A 672 5.11 9.23 -18.95
CA PHE A 672 4.13 9.42 -17.91
C PHE A 672 3.38 10.76 -18.06
N GLN A 673 4.11 11.86 -18.30
CA GLN A 673 3.54 13.18 -18.54
C GLN A 673 2.60 13.19 -19.77
N ASN A 674 2.92 12.40 -20.80
CA ASN A 674 2.18 12.34 -22.06
C ASN A 674 1.16 11.19 -22.13
N PHE A 675 0.80 10.58 -20.99
CA PHE A 675 -0.18 9.47 -20.91
C PHE A 675 0.20 8.25 -21.77
N GLN A 676 1.48 8.04 -22.02
CA GLN A 676 1.99 6.91 -22.81
C GLN A 676 2.25 5.71 -21.87
N LEU A 677 1.91 4.52 -22.37
CA LEU A 677 2.12 3.26 -21.68
C LEU A 677 3.07 2.39 -22.49
N LYS A 678 3.88 1.58 -21.80
CA LYS A 678 4.68 0.52 -22.39
C LYS A 678 3.93 -0.79 -22.36
N ASN A 679 4.10 -1.64 -23.38
CA ASN A 679 3.54 -2.99 -23.40
C ASN A 679 4.51 -3.96 -22.74
N ILE A 680 4.03 -4.75 -21.79
CA ILE A 680 4.79 -5.79 -21.10
C ILE A 680 4.22 -7.16 -21.54
N PRO A 681 4.93 -7.93 -22.35
CA PRO A 681 4.44 -9.22 -22.85
C PRO A 681 4.66 -10.34 -21.82
N PHE A 682 3.70 -11.30 -21.77
CA PHE A 682 3.82 -12.52 -20.97
C PHE A 682 4.72 -13.59 -21.66
N ASP A 683 4.71 -13.63 -22.99
CA ASP A 683 5.48 -14.60 -23.76
C ASP A 683 6.96 -14.22 -23.83
N ARG A 684 7.84 -15.18 -23.52
CA ARG A 684 9.30 -14.96 -23.52
C ARG A 684 9.85 -14.53 -24.89
N ASN A 685 9.32 -15.05 -26.01
CA ASN A 685 9.81 -14.67 -27.33
C ASN A 685 9.40 -13.23 -27.68
N GLU A 686 8.25 -12.76 -27.17
CA GLU A 686 7.86 -11.36 -27.28
C GLU A 686 8.74 -10.46 -26.40
N VAL A 687 9.08 -10.89 -25.16
CA VAL A 687 10.02 -10.17 -24.29
C VAL A 687 11.36 -9.98 -24.96
N LEU A 688 11.90 -11.02 -25.61
CA LEU A 688 13.20 -10.97 -26.31
C LEU A 688 13.26 -9.93 -27.43
N LYS A 689 12.13 -9.51 -28.01
CA LYS A 689 12.10 -8.43 -29.03
C LYS A 689 12.42 -7.05 -28.48
N TYR A 690 12.27 -6.84 -27.17
CA TYR A 690 12.47 -5.57 -26.48
C TYR A 690 13.60 -5.65 -25.46
N THR A 691 14.46 -6.66 -25.55
CA THR A 691 15.52 -6.96 -24.58
C THR A 691 16.68 -5.99 -24.72
N ASN A 692 17.10 -5.41 -23.59
CA ASN A 692 18.34 -4.63 -23.47
C ASN A 692 19.49 -5.51 -22.93
N LYS A 693 19.24 -6.36 -21.94
CA LYS A 693 20.26 -7.17 -21.27
C LYS A 693 19.70 -8.51 -20.80
N ILE A 694 20.51 -9.59 -20.95
CA ILE A 694 20.22 -10.92 -20.41
C ILE A 694 21.39 -11.34 -19.52
N TYR A 695 21.11 -11.82 -18.32
CA TYR A 695 22.15 -12.24 -17.38
C TYR A 695 21.59 -13.17 -16.29
N HIS A 696 22.50 -13.78 -15.53
CA HIS A 696 22.19 -14.57 -14.33
C HIS A 696 22.60 -13.79 -13.07
N PRO A 697 21.83 -13.86 -11.98
CA PRO A 697 22.27 -13.34 -10.69
C PRO A 697 23.53 -14.08 -10.21
N LYS A 698 24.19 -13.54 -9.20
CA LYS A 698 25.40 -14.16 -8.62
C LYS A 698 25.11 -14.87 -7.31
#